data_58b3034265242d9fed55aa6011b54002
#
_entry.id   58b3034265242d9fed55aa6011b54002
#
_cell.length_a   1.000
_cell.length_b   1.000
_cell.length_c   1.000
_cell.angle_alpha   90.00
_cell.angle_beta   90.00
_cell.angle_gamma   90.00
#
_symmetry.space_group_name_H-M   'P 1'
#
loop_
_entity.id
_entity.type
_entity.pdbx_description
1 polymer ?
#
loop_
_entity_poly.entity_id
_entity_poly.type
_entity_poly.pdbx_seq_one_letter_code
_entity_poly.pdbx_strand_id
1 'polypeptide(L)'
;LLRLLPAYEGHWDELRDASGALREPWREFFERLGDVGIARLEDHRASLAQQIRDNDISYNVYADKGVPRPWALDLLPFLISEAEWAHIERGVTQRAHLLNAIVADVYGPQTLLQRGQLPPALVFGHPGYLRPVKGYTPPGGQFLQVVAVDLARTPGGDWTVMAHRTEAPSGLGYALENRLIVSALFADPFRALRVSRLAPTYSQLIATLVQAAQATMRHDSEGADRSPHIALLTPGPFSETYFEHVFLARYLGVTLVEGKDLTVRDDKLYLKTLGGLERVHVVLRRLDDAFCDPVELRADSSIGVPGLLQVMRAGNVIVSNVPGSGFVESPALHGFLPGIAEVLLEEDLVLPSVATWWCVRQTAVGHAFARMDDAFIVPTWPVAARDAPPGVEQGRQRLAAWRERIEAMPDTFTIQQALRFSCTPRYEEGTIGRRPSVLRVYAIADASGGWHVMPGGFTRMAAERQATVSMQYGGSSVDTWVLSSQPTSTFTLLPSPIQPADLARKHRTVSSRAAENLFWAGRYGERAENNVRLLRLILGSLEGNDAEAMFPTLVELALYCGLVQSGDMSAPHSPQAFERALVANLSESTGTASIGQNLSAQARSNGEVRGRLSNDHWRMILAARNDFRDALQELMPAPGVGGAASPGEGNGIAGTNRNDRSNGSGNANGATNCCGERYDRLTLMDALEHLSVQLSAISGAQGDRMTRDEAWRLLFVGRHIERVSAMTSILRIVADHGQLATPAGFDLLLQLFDSTLTYRALYPGRFEVPALLDLLVIEPTNPRGVYGVYERLRKKLDEIAVAAGSTRHRPFAELMAPVASLPTLESLCTVDESKDYGNLMAVCDQIGTYAGAAAHEISARYFSHASTIASQVWS
;
A
#
# COMPACT_ATOMS: atom_id res chain seq x y z
N LEU A 1 28.38 -17.62 -28.25
CA LEU A 1 28.66 -18.66 -27.24
C LEU A 1 28.57 -18.06 -25.84
N LEU A 2 27.73 -18.58 -25.00
CA LEU A 2 27.57 -18.13 -23.60
C LEU A 2 28.85 -18.45 -22.82
N ARG A 3 29.37 -17.46 -22.10
CA ARG A 3 30.51 -17.65 -21.20
C ARG A 3 29.98 -18.15 -19.85
N LEU A 4 30.38 -19.36 -19.46
CA LEU A 4 30.02 -19.94 -18.16
C LEU A 4 31.13 -19.60 -17.15
N LEU A 5 30.75 -18.94 -16.02
CA LEU A 5 31.68 -18.68 -14.94
C LEU A 5 31.92 -19.97 -14.12
N PRO A 6 33.05 -20.10 -13.38
CA PRO A 6 33.35 -21.26 -12.54
C PRO A 6 32.26 -21.52 -11.49
N ALA A 7 32.05 -22.79 -11.16
CA ALA A 7 31.20 -23.18 -10.02
C ALA A 7 31.85 -22.78 -8.69
N TYR A 8 31.05 -22.67 -7.62
CA TYR A 8 31.55 -22.40 -6.28
C TYR A 8 31.96 -23.71 -5.59
N GLU A 9 33.17 -23.75 -5.10
CA GLU A 9 33.69 -24.92 -4.38
C GLU A 9 32.88 -25.18 -3.09
N GLY A 10 32.52 -26.44 -2.87
CA GLY A 10 31.76 -26.85 -1.70
C GLY A 10 30.26 -26.50 -1.73
N HIS A 11 29.73 -26.06 -2.87
CA HIS A 11 28.31 -25.84 -3.12
C HIS A 11 27.78 -26.83 -4.18
N TRP A 12 26.53 -27.22 -4.06
CA TRP A 12 25.84 -27.93 -5.14
C TRP A 12 25.59 -26.99 -6.30
N ASP A 13 26.00 -27.35 -7.51
CA ASP A 13 25.73 -26.56 -8.74
C ASP A 13 24.45 -27.10 -9.42
N GLU A 14 23.42 -26.27 -9.50
CA GLU A 14 22.13 -26.62 -10.14
C GLU A 14 22.28 -26.75 -11.68
N LEU A 15 23.30 -26.11 -12.27
CA LEU A 15 23.52 -26.12 -13.71
C LEU A 15 24.36 -27.31 -14.17
N ARG A 16 25.41 -27.69 -13.41
CA ARG A 16 26.39 -28.70 -13.80
C ARG A 16 26.50 -29.82 -12.77
N ASP A 17 26.85 -30.98 -13.25
CA ASP A 17 27.22 -32.12 -12.40
C ASP A 17 28.70 -32.05 -11.98
N ALA A 18 29.15 -33.05 -11.21
CA ALA A 18 30.53 -33.14 -10.71
C ALA A 18 31.58 -33.31 -11.83
N SER A 19 31.18 -33.77 -13.03
CA SER A 19 32.05 -33.88 -14.19
C SER A 19 32.18 -32.57 -14.95
N GLY A 20 31.39 -31.54 -14.61
CA GLY A 20 31.29 -30.27 -15.28
C GLY A 20 30.34 -30.25 -16.48
N ALA A 21 29.66 -31.38 -16.76
CA ALA A 21 28.63 -31.46 -17.79
C ALA A 21 27.32 -30.78 -17.34
N LEU A 22 26.54 -30.26 -18.31
CA LEU A 22 25.21 -29.74 -17.97
C LEU A 22 24.32 -30.86 -17.44
N ARG A 23 23.62 -30.62 -16.34
CA ARG A 23 22.58 -31.53 -15.82
C ARG A 23 21.46 -31.67 -16.86
N GLU A 24 20.81 -32.84 -16.86
CA GLU A 24 19.83 -33.20 -17.89
C GLU A 24 18.75 -32.14 -18.10
N PRO A 25 18.09 -31.56 -17.05
CA PRO A 25 17.10 -30.51 -17.26
C PRO A 25 17.63 -29.28 -18.00
N TRP A 26 18.86 -28.88 -17.68
CA TRP A 26 19.53 -27.73 -18.30
C TRP A 26 20.00 -28.02 -19.72
N ARG A 27 20.49 -29.22 -19.98
CA ARG A 27 20.86 -29.63 -21.34
C ARG A 27 19.64 -29.55 -22.26
N GLU A 28 18.52 -30.16 -21.85
CA GLU A 28 17.27 -30.11 -22.60
C GLU A 28 16.75 -28.67 -22.79
N PHE A 29 16.79 -27.85 -21.75
CA PHE A 29 16.40 -26.44 -21.83
C PHE A 29 17.20 -25.68 -22.91
N PHE A 30 18.54 -25.78 -22.93
CA PHE A 30 19.36 -25.10 -23.92
C PHE A 30 19.22 -25.70 -25.32
N GLU A 31 19.06 -26.99 -25.45
CA GLU A 31 18.77 -27.64 -26.74
C GLU A 31 17.46 -27.12 -27.35
N ARG A 32 16.40 -26.97 -26.54
CA ARG A 32 15.12 -26.42 -26.98
C ARG A 32 15.19 -24.90 -27.26
N LEU A 33 15.99 -24.18 -26.51
CA LEU A 33 16.21 -22.75 -26.74
C LEU A 33 16.95 -22.50 -28.06
N GLY A 34 17.88 -23.39 -28.41
CA GLY A 34 18.69 -23.33 -29.62
C GLY A 34 19.61 -22.11 -29.73
N ASP A 35 20.45 -22.04 -30.73
CA ASP A 35 21.41 -20.97 -30.93
C ASP A 35 20.75 -19.58 -31.08
N VAL A 36 19.61 -19.53 -31.78
CA VAL A 36 18.83 -18.30 -31.98
C VAL A 36 18.28 -17.77 -30.65
N GLY A 37 17.70 -18.66 -29.83
CA GLY A 37 17.19 -18.27 -28.50
C GLY A 37 18.30 -17.83 -27.55
N ILE A 38 19.45 -18.52 -27.58
CA ILE A 38 20.64 -18.13 -26.82
C ILE A 38 21.14 -16.74 -27.21
N ALA A 39 21.17 -16.42 -28.50
CA ALA A 39 21.58 -15.09 -29.00
C ALA A 39 20.61 -13.98 -28.55
N ARG A 40 19.35 -14.29 -28.26
CA ARG A 40 18.32 -13.35 -27.84
C ARG A 40 18.13 -13.22 -26.33
N LEU A 41 18.97 -13.84 -25.49
CA LEU A 41 18.85 -13.78 -24.04
C LEU A 41 18.90 -12.34 -23.51
N GLU A 42 19.71 -11.46 -24.14
CA GLU A 42 19.79 -10.05 -23.76
C GLU A 42 18.49 -9.30 -24.09
N ASP A 43 17.88 -9.58 -25.25
CA ASP A 43 16.56 -9.02 -25.62
C ASP A 43 15.47 -9.49 -24.64
N HIS A 44 15.52 -10.76 -24.23
CA HIS A 44 14.59 -11.31 -23.22
C HIS A 44 14.79 -10.65 -21.86
N ARG A 45 16.04 -10.36 -21.45
CA ARG A 45 16.35 -9.63 -20.22
C ARG A 45 15.79 -8.20 -20.25
N ALA A 46 15.96 -7.52 -21.38
CA ALA A 46 15.40 -6.17 -21.57
C ALA A 46 13.85 -6.18 -21.54
N SER A 47 13.25 -7.17 -22.21
CA SER A 47 11.79 -7.37 -22.22
C SER A 47 11.25 -7.70 -20.83
N LEU A 48 11.94 -8.54 -20.05
CA LEU A 48 11.62 -8.86 -18.66
C LEU A 48 11.58 -7.57 -17.82
N ALA A 49 12.65 -6.78 -17.88
CA ALA A 49 12.75 -5.52 -17.15
C ALA A 49 11.65 -4.52 -17.55
N GLN A 50 11.28 -4.49 -18.83
CA GLN A 50 10.18 -3.66 -19.31
C GLN A 50 8.83 -4.13 -18.79
N GLN A 51 8.53 -5.43 -18.83
CA GLN A 51 7.28 -5.98 -18.29
C GLN A 51 7.11 -5.73 -16.78
N ILE A 52 8.21 -5.84 -16.00
CA ILE A 52 8.19 -5.51 -14.57
C ILE A 52 7.79 -4.05 -14.36
N ARG A 53 8.34 -3.12 -15.16
CA ARG A 53 7.96 -1.70 -15.07
C ARG A 53 6.52 -1.43 -15.52
N ASP A 54 6.11 -2.04 -16.62
CA ASP A 54 4.77 -1.83 -17.21
C ASP A 54 3.66 -2.37 -16.31
N ASN A 55 3.91 -3.50 -15.62
CA ASN A 55 2.98 -4.11 -14.66
C ASN A 55 3.09 -3.50 -13.25
N ASP A 56 3.99 -2.53 -13.02
CA ASP A 56 4.24 -1.88 -11.73
C ASP A 56 4.52 -2.90 -10.60
N ILE A 57 5.28 -3.95 -10.93
CA ILE A 57 5.62 -5.01 -9.97
C ILE A 57 6.68 -4.47 -9.02
N SER A 58 6.31 -4.33 -7.76
CA SER A 58 7.14 -3.69 -6.73
C SER A 58 7.22 -4.51 -5.44
N TYR A 59 8.29 -4.27 -4.70
CA TYR A 59 8.51 -4.85 -3.38
C TYR A 59 9.07 -3.78 -2.44
N ASN A 60 8.54 -3.69 -1.22
CA ASN A 60 8.99 -2.77 -0.19
C ASN A 60 9.11 -1.31 -0.65
N VAL A 61 8.00 -0.74 -1.09
CA VAL A 61 7.89 0.61 -1.66
C VAL A 61 8.43 1.72 -0.74
N TYR A 62 8.57 1.45 0.56
CA TYR A 62 8.92 2.45 1.58
C TYR A 62 10.34 2.29 2.18
N ALA A 63 11.13 1.30 1.73
CA ALA A 63 12.44 1.02 2.33
C ALA A 63 13.46 2.14 2.13
N ASP A 64 13.47 2.80 0.96
CA ASP A 64 14.44 3.83 0.59
C ASP A 64 13.77 5.18 0.33
N LYS A 65 13.44 5.92 1.40
CA LYS A 65 12.89 7.29 1.32
C LYS A 65 11.65 7.43 0.41
N GLY A 66 10.85 6.36 0.27
CA GLY A 66 9.61 6.38 -0.50
C GLY A 66 9.77 6.16 -2.02
N VAL A 67 10.94 5.72 -2.49
CA VAL A 67 11.12 5.29 -3.87
C VAL A 67 10.75 3.81 -3.99
N PRO A 68 9.75 3.43 -4.83
CA PRO A 68 9.40 2.04 -5.05
C PRO A 68 10.60 1.27 -5.60
N ARG A 69 10.94 0.16 -4.95
CA ARG A 69 11.96 -0.75 -5.47
C ARG A 69 11.32 -1.66 -6.50
N PRO A 70 11.77 -1.66 -7.77
CA PRO A 70 11.28 -2.59 -8.77
C PRO A 70 11.51 -4.03 -8.32
N TRP A 71 10.59 -4.93 -8.67
CA TRP A 71 10.76 -6.36 -8.45
C TRP A 71 11.99 -6.88 -9.17
N ALA A 72 12.87 -7.58 -8.45
CA ALA A 72 14.06 -8.21 -9.01
C ALA A 72 13.72 -9.65 -9.40
N LEU A 73 13.53 -9.91 -10.70
CA LEU A 73 13.30 -11.22 -11.27
C LEU A 73 14.45 -11.56 -12.22
N ASP A 74 15.04 -12.74 -12.03
CA ASP A 74 16.08 -13.25 -12.90
C ASP A 74 15.49 -14.03 -14.08
N LEU A 75 16.20 -13.98 -15.21
CA LEU A 75 15.69 -14.48 -16.49
C LEU A 75 15.60 -16.01 -16.54
N LEU A 76 16.61 -16.73 -16.05
CA LEU A 76 16.70 -18.18 -16.15
C LEU A 76 15.87 -18.86 -15.03
N PRO A 77 14.99 -19.85 -15.35
CA PRO A 77 14.18 -20.51 -14.33
C PRO A 77 15.01 -21.45 -13.43
N PHE A 78 14.50 -21.80 -12.27
CA PHE A 78 14.98 -22.88 -11.43
C PHE A 78 14.31 -24.19 -11.84
N LEU A 79 15.08 -25.16 -12.33
CA LEU A 79 14.56 -26.41 -12.89
C LEU A 79 14.60 -27.55 -11.88
N ILE A 80 13.48 -28.24 -11.67
CA ILE A 80 13.34 -29.41 -10.79
C ILE A 80 12.78 -30.58 -11.61
N SER A 81 13.42 -31.73 -11.52
CA SER A 81 12.95 -32.94 -12.18
C SER A 81 11.69 -33.51 -11.49
N GLU A 82 10.89 -34.29 -12.23
CA GLU A 82 9.68 -34.93 -11.70
C GLU A 82 9.96 -35.82 -10.50
N ALA A 83 11.06 -36.58 -10.53
CA ALA A 83 11.44 -37.47 -9.43
C ALA A 83 11.82 -36.71 -8.15
N GLU A 84 12.58 -35.63 -8.29
CA GLU A 84 12.91 -34.75 -7.15
C GLU A 84 11.66 -34.09 -6.59
N TRP A 85 10.77 -33.62 -7.48
CA TRP A 85 9.52 -33.00 -7.06
C TRP A 85 8.63 -33.94 -6.28
N ALA A 86 8.48 -35.19 -6.70
CA ALA A 86 7.71 -36.20 -5.98
C ALA A 86 8.22 -36.45 -4.55
N HIS A 87 9.54 -36.32 -4.33
CA HIS A 87 10.12 -36.39 -2.99
C HIS A 87 9.80 -35.14 -2.15
N ILE A 88 9.95 -33.96 -2.73
CA ILE A 88 9.59 -32.68 -2.08
C ILE A 88 8.10 -32.66 -1.73
N GLU A 89 7.23 -33.03 -2.65
CA GLU A 89 5.77 -33.05 -2.47
C GLU A 89 5.35 -33.93 -1.29
N ARG A 90 5.87 -35.15 -1.21
CA ARG A 90 5.58 -36.04 -0.07
C ARG A 90 6.02 -35.44 1.26
N GLY A 91 7.25 -34.89 1.32
CA GLY A 91 7.77 -34.33 2.56
C GLY A 91 7.08 -33.04 2.97
N VAL A 92 6.69 -32.18 2.03
CA VAL A 92 5.92 -30.94 2.29
C VAL A 92 4.50 -31.27 2.73
N THR A 93 3.85 -32.25 2.11
CA THR A 93 2.52 -32.76 2.52
C THR A 93 2.55 -33.26 3.96
N GLN A 94 3.51 -34.12 4.31
CA GLN A 94 3.70 -34.63 5.68
C GLN A 94 3.90 -33.48 6.68
N ARG A 95 4.74 -32.50 6.32
CA ARG A 95 5.01 -31.33 7.17
C ARG A 95 3.76 -30.48 7.40
N ALA A 96 2.96 -30.27 6.38
CA ALA A 96 1.72 -29.49 6.49
C ALA A 96 0.71 -30.19 7.42
N HIS A 97 0.57 -31.52 7.31
CA HIS A 97 -0.21 -32.32 8.26
C HIS A 97 0.30 -32.18 9.68
N LEU A 98 1.62 -32.36 9.89
CA LEU A 98 2.25 -32.28 11.20
C LEU A 98 2.04 -30.92 11.86
N LEU A 99 2.28 -29.83 11.12
CA LEU A 99 2.12 -28.47 11.65
C LEU A 99 0.66 -28.18 12.01
N ASN A 100 -0.29 -28.59 11.17
CA ASN A 100 -1.73 -28.44 11.50
C ASN A 100 -2.10 -29.26 12.76
N ALA A 101 -1.59 -30.48 12.91
CA ALA A 101 -1.83 -31.31 14.08
C ALA A 101 -1.23 -30.71 15.36
N ILE A 102 -0.02 -30.10 15.28
CA ILE A 102 0.59 -29.40 16.42
C ILE A 102 -0.27 -28.21 16.85
N VAL A 103 -0.73 -27.39 15.90
CA VAL A 103 -1.60 -26.23 16.22
C VAL A 103 -2.91 -26.71 16.84
N ALA A 104 -3.52 -27.75 16.28
CA ALA A 104 -4.76 -28.34 16.80
C ALA A 104 -4.58 -28.92 18.22
N ASP A 105 -3.47 -29.60 18.52
CA ASP A 105 -3.18 -30.10 19.86
C ASP A 105 -2.97 -28.97 20.86
N VAL A 106 -2.16 -27.96 20.51
CA VAL A 106 -1.82 -26.85 21.42
C VAL A 106 -3.04 -26.01 21.79
N TYR A 107 -3.92 -25.72 20.83
CA TYR A 107 -5.18 -25.00 21.10
C TYR A 107 -6.30 -25.91 21.62
N GLY A 108 -6.16 -27.21 21.46
CA GLY A 108 -7.10 -28.25 21.91
C GLY A 108 -6.66 -28.94 23.19
N PRO A 109 -6.40 -30.28 23.16
CA PRO A 109 -6.14 -31.10 24.33
C PRO A 109 -4.78 -30.87 24.99
N GLN A 110 -3.77 -30.34 24.31
CA GLN A 110 -2.41 -30.07 24.81
C GLN A 110 -1.65 -31.32 25.19
N THR A 111 -1.83 -32.41 24.49
CA THR A 111 -1.21 -33.69 24.79
C THR A 111 0.31 -33.66 24.62
N LEU A 112 0.81 -32.90 23.62
CA LEU A 112 2.25 -32.70 23.40
C LEU A 112 2.95 -32.02 24.59
N LEU A 113 2.26 -31.01 25.18
CA LEU A 113 2.75 -30.29 26.37
C LEU A 113 2.72 -31.20 27.60
N GLN A 114 1.62 -31.93 27.83
CA GLN A 114 1.45 -32.84 28.96
C GLN A 114 2.47 -34.00 28.94
N ARG A 115 2.79 -34.54 27.76
CA ARG A 115 3.76 -35.60 27.57
C ARG A 115 5.22 -35.12 27.51
N GLY A 116 5.46 -33.80 27.58
CA GLY A 116 6.79 -33.20 27.51
C GLY A 116 7.48 -33.32 26.15
N GLN A 117 6.72 -33.62 25.09
CA GLN A 117 7.24 -33.68 23.72
C GLN A 117 7.49 -32.26 23.17
N LEU A 118 6.70 -31.28 23.57
CA LEU A 118 6.86 -29.88 23.25
C LEU A 118 7.00 -29.07 24.54
N PRO A 119 8.11 -28.33 24.74
CA PRO A 119 8.32 -27.55 25.96
C PRO A 119 7.27 -26.41 26.09
N PRO A 120 6.59 -26.29 27.25
CA PRO A 120 5.60 -25.22 27.46
C PRO A 120 6.15 -23.80 27.25
N ALA A 121 7.41 -23.55 27.62
CA ALA A 121 8.06 -22.26 27.45
C ALA A 121 8.20 -21.89 25.96
N LEU A 122 8.43 -22.85 25.07
CA LEU A 122 8.54 -22.63 23.64
C LEU A 122 7.20 -22.17 23.01
N VAL A 123 6.07 -22.63 23.58
CA VAL A 123 4.72 -22.25 23.11
C VAL A 123 4.24 -20.98 23.80
N PHE A 124 4.17 -20.99 25.13
CA PHE A 124 3.55 -19.91 25.89
C PHE A 124 4.42 -18.65 25.99
N GLY A 125 5.72 -18.75 25.77
CA GLY A 125 6.65 -17.64 25.64
C GLY A 125 6.66 -17.01 24.25
N HIS A 126 6.11 -17.68 23.23
CA HIS A 126 6.09 -17.17 21.87
C HIS A 126 4.96 -16.13 21.66
N PRO A 127 5.24 -14.93 21.13
CA PRO A 127 4.22 -13.90 20.90
C PRO A 127 3.13 -14.33 19.92
N GLY A 128 3.42 -15.28 19.03
CA GLY A 128 2.45 -15.87 18.09
C GLY A 128 1.53 -16.92 18.73
N TYR A 129 1.65 -17.23 20.04
CA TYR A 129 0.64 -18.01 20.75
C TYR A 129 -0.44 -17.06 21.32
N LEU A 130 -1.66 -17.20 20.85
CA LEU A 130 -2.77 -16.33 21.23
C LEU A 130 -3.73 -17.02 22.21
N ARG A 131 -3.72 -16.59 23.48
CA ARG A 131 -4.62 -17.14 24.52
C ARG A 131 -6.11 -17.11 24.14
N PRO A 132 -6.63 -16.06 23.48
CA PRO A 132 -8.04 -16.01 23.06
C PRO A 132 -8.47 -17.12 22.10
N VAL A 133 -7.52 -17.80 21.43
CA VAL A 133 -7.80 -18.92 20.50
C VAL A 133 -7.91 -20.28 21.21
N LYS A 134 -7.48 -20.37 22.47
CA LYS A 134 -7.55 -21.63 23.24
C LYS A 134 -8.98 -22.15 23.34
N GLY A 135 -9.20 -23.40 22.95
CA GLY A 135 -10.51 -24.06 22.92
C GLY A 135 -11.29 -23.83 21.63
N TYR A 136 -10.83 -22.98 20.73
CA TYR A 136 -11.43 -22.83 19.41
C TYR A 136 -11.07 -24.02 18.52
N THR A 137 -12.04 -24.53 17.78
CA THR A 137 -11.85 -25.56 16.76
C THR A 137 -12.49 -25.08 15.47
N PRO A 138 -11.69 -24.81 14.41
CA PRO A 138 -12.24 -24.43 13.12
C PRO A 138 -13.03 -25.59 12.48
N PRO A 139 -13.94 -25.31 11.54
CA PRO A 139 -14.66 -26.33 10.79
C PRO A 139 -13.66 -27.34 10.14
N GLY A 140 -13.93 -28.63 10.32
CA GLY A 140 -13.05 -29.71 9.84
C GLY A 140 -11.72 -29.85 10.59
N GLY A 141 -11.49 -29.11 11.68
CA GLY A 141 -10.22 -29.14 12.42
C GLY A 141 -9.03 -28.50 11.68
N GLN A 142 -9.29 -27.75 10.60
CA GLN A 142 -8.27 -27.20 9.72
C GLN A 142 -7.87 -25.79 10.19
N PHE A 143 -6.81 -25.69 11.02
CA PHE A 143 -6.26 -24.40 11.47
C PHE A 143 -5.44 -23.70 10.39
N LEU A 144 -4.74 -24.48 9.55
CA LEU A 144 -3.87 -24.00 8.49
C LEU A 144 -4.47 -24.34 7.13
N GLN A 145 -4.77 -23.34 6.29
CA GLN A 145 -5.21 -23.56 4.91
C GLN A 145 -4.05 -23.39 3.91
N VAL A 146 -3.04 -22.59 4.28
CA VAL A 146 -1.84 -22.35 3.48
C VAL A 146 -0.61 -22.53 4.35
N VAL A 147 0.28 -23.43 3.96
CA VAL A 147 1.60 -23.63 4.61
C VAL A 147 2.68 -23.38 3.58
N ALA A 148 3.72 -22.62 3.92
CA ALA A 148 4.90 -22.52 3.10
C ALA A 148 6.11 -23.12 3.84
N VAL A 149 6.95 -23.82 3.09
CA VAL A 149 8.16 -24.49 3.58
C VAL A 149 9.36 -23.96 2.80
N ASP A 150 10.31 -23.36 3.50
CA ASP A 150 11.57 -22.91 2.90
C ASP A 150 12.56 -24.10 2.87
N LEU A 151 12.99 -24.47 1.66
CA LEU A 151 13.87 -25.61 1.38
C LEU A 151 15.22 -25.14 0.89
N ALA A 152 16.28 -25.75 1.34
CA ALA A 152 17.63 -25.63 0.81
C ALA A 152 18.15 -26.97 0.35
N ARG A 153 18.95 -26.98 -0.73
CA ARG A 153 19.68 -28.17 -1.15
C ARG A 153 21.07 -28.13 -0.51
N THR A 154 21.44 -29.23 0.13
CA THR A 154 22.76 -29.43 0.74
C THR A 154 23.86 -29.59 -0.30
N PRO A 155 25.14 -29.47 0.05
CA PRO A 155 26.24 -29.78 -0.87
C PRO A 155 26.22 -31.21 -1.41
N GLY A 156 25.58 -32.16 -0.71
CA GLY A 156 25.40 -33.54 -1.16
C GLY A 156 24.27 -33.73 -2.18
N GLY A 157 23.44 -32.68 -2.39
CA GLY A 157 22.30 -32.73 -3.31
C GLY A 157 20.96 -33.01 -2.64
N ASP A 158 20.94 -33.31 -1.32
CA ASP A 158 19.71 -33.64 -0.59
C ASP A 158 18.94 -32.37 -0.18
N TRP A 159 17.61 -32.48 -0.13
CA TRP A 159 16.75 -31.40 0.32
C TRP A 159 16.59 -31.36 1.84
N THR A 160 16.67 -30.18 2.41
CA THR A 160 16.55 -29.89 3.84
C THR A 160 15.60 -28.73 4.09
N VAL A 161 14.74 -28.85 5.13
CA VAL A 161 13.82 -27.80 5.56
C VAL A 161 14.54 -26.79 6.45
N MET A 162 14.48 -25.51 6.04
CA MET A 162 15.09 -24.38 6.72
C MET A 162 14.12 -23.65 7.66
N ALA A 163 12.86 -23.48 7.20
CA ALA A 163 11.85 -22.75 7.96
C ALA A 163 10.44 -23.14 7.51
N HIS A 164 9.47 -22.88 8.38
CA HIS A 164 8.04 -22.94 8.09
C HIS A 164 7.45 -21.54 8.09
N ARG A 165 6.39 -21.33 7.31
CA ARG A 165 5.58 -20.12 7.29
C ARG A 165 4.11 -20.51 7.35
N THR A 166 3.45 -20.13 8.44
CA THR A 166 2.07 -20.52 8.75
C THR A 166 1.20 -19.35 9.17
N GLU A 167 1.80 -18.22 9.56
CA GLU A 167 1.05 -17.05 10.00
C GLU A 167 0.32 -16.38 8.82
N ALA A 168 1.07 -15.88 7.84
CA ALA A 168 0.54 -15.28 6.61
C ALA A 168 1.55 -15.49 5.47
N PRO A 169 1.72 -16.72 4.94
CA PRO A 169 2.78 -17.03 3.99
C PRO A 169 2.74 -16.15 2.76
N SER A 170 3.77 -15.33 2.54
CA SER A 170 3.94 -14.47 1.36
C SER A 170 4.65 -15.19 0.20
N GLY A 171 4.50 -14.65 -1.01
CA GLY A 171 5.19 -15.10 -2.21
C GLY A 171 4.31 -15.86 -3.22
N LEU A 172 3.09 -16.25 -2.86
CA LEU A 172 2.15 -16.93 -3.79
C LEU A 172 1.87 -16.06 -5.03
N GLY A 173 1.56 -14.76 -4.84
CA GLY A 173 1.30 -13.87 -5.96
C GLY A 173 2.55 -13.63 -6.81
N TYR A 174 3.71 -13.48 -6.19
CA TYR A 174 4.97 -13.33 -6.92
C TYR A 174 5.37 -14.60 -7.68
N ALA A 175 5.14 -15.80 -7.12
CA ALA A 175 5.39 -17.06 -7.82
C ALA A 175 4.54 -17.17 -9.10
N LEU A 176 3.29 -16.74 -9.03
CA LEU A 176 2.41 -16.72 -10.19
C LEU A 176 2.84 -15.69 -11.23
N GLU A 177 3.15 -14.47 -10.82
CA GLU A 177 3.58 -13.41 -11.75
C GLU A 177 4.92 -13.74 -12.41
N ASN A 178 5.89 -14.26 -11.65
CA ASN A 178 7.14 -14.77 -12.20
C ASN A 178 6.88 -15.83 -13.29
N ARG A 179 5.97 -16.80 -13.02
CA ARG A 179 5.57 -17.82 -13.97
C ARG A 179 4.94 -17.23 -15.23
N LEU A 180 4.06 -16.24 -15.12
CA LEU A 180 3.41 -15.61 -16.26
C LEU A 180 4.43 -14.93 -17.18
N ILE A 181 5.37 -14.20 -16.61
CA ILE A 181 6.40 -13.48 -17.35
C ILE A 181 7.40 -14.45 -17.99
N VAL A 182 8.02 -15.34 -17.19
CA VAL A 182 9.11 -16.20 -17.67
C VAL A 182 8.60 -17.24 -18.67
N SER A 183 7.40 -17.82 -18.45
CA SER A 183 6.81 -18.76 -19.40
C SER A 183 6.45 -18.12 -20.75
N ALA A 184 6.13 -16.83 -20.79
CA ALA A 184 5.89 -16.10 -22.03
C ALA A 184 7.19 -15.84 -22.80
N LEU A 185 8.29 -15.53 -22.10
CA LEU A 185 9.61 -15.31 -22.71
C LEU A 185 10.22 -16.60 -23.27
N PHE A 186 9.99 -17.73 -22.61
CA PHE A 186 10.51 -19.04 -22.97
C PHE A 186 9.39 -20.02 -23.35
N ALA A 187 8.43 -19.59 -24.18
CA ALA A 187 7.24 -20.36 -24.47
C ALA A 187 7.52 -21.74 -25.09
N ASP A 188 8.54 -21.86 -25.96
CA ASP A 188 8.89 -23.14 -26.58
C ASP A 188 9.59 -24.10 -25.61
N PRO A 189 10.64 -23.70 -24.85
CA PRO A 189 11.18 -24.54 -23.79
C PRO A 189 10.12 -24.92 -22.75
N PHE A 190 9.27 -23.99 -22.31
CA PHE A 190 8.20 -24.24 -21.34
C PHE A 190 7.23 -25.35 -21.77
N ARG A 191 6.82 -25.35 -23.03
CA ARG A 191 5.95 -26.38 -23.60
C ARG A 191 6.67 -27.70 -23.79
N ALA A 192 7.89 -27.66 -24.34
CA ALA A 192 8.66 -28.85 -24.66
C ALA A 192 9.05 -29.65 -23.40
N LEU A 193 9.45 -28.93 -22.33
CA LEU A 193 9.77 -29.49 -21.01
C LEU A 193 8.54 -29.86 -20.18
N ARG A 194 7.32 -29.67 -20.72
CA ARG A 194 6.05 -30.01 -20.06
C ARG A 194 5.98 -29.48 -18.63
N VAL A 195 6.32 -28.18 -18.45
CA VAL A 195 6.33 -27.57 -17.11
C VAL A 195 4.94 -27.57 -16.48
N SER A 196 4.84 -28.04 -15.26
CA SER A 196 3.58 -28.13 -14.50
C SER A 196 2.93 -26.77 -14.31
N ARG A 197 1.59 -26.73 -14.42
CA ARG A 197 0.80 -25.50 -14.27
C ARG A 197 0.52 -25.17 -12.81
N LEU A 198 0.55 -23.90 -12.46
CA LEU A 198 0.23 -23.43 -11.10
C LEU A 198 -1.27 -23.18 -10.87
N ALA A 199 -2.03 -22.93 -11.94
CA ALA A 199 -3.45 -22.57 -11.87
C ALA A 199 -4.33 -23.54 -11.05
N PRO A 200 -4.16 -24.87 -11.11
CA PRO A 200 -4.93 -25.80 -10.28
C PRO A 200 -4.81 -25.55 -8.79
N THR A 201 -3.63 -25.14 -8.30
CA THR A 201 -3.40 -24.84 -6.86
C THR A 201 -4.23 -23.64 -6.39
N TYR A 202 -4.32 -22.58 -7.19
CA TYR A 202 -5.13 -21.41 -6.85
C TYR A 202 -6.62 -21.70 -6.91
N SER A 203 -7.04 -22.56 -7.84
CA SER A 203 -8.42 -23.07 -7.88
C SER A 203 -8.76 -23.88 -6.63
N GLN A 204 -7.84 -24.74 -6.20
CA GLN A 204 -7.99 -25.51 -4.96
C GLN A 204 -8.11 -24.61 -3.75
N LEU A 205 -7.30 -23.55 -3.64
CA LEU A 205 -7.39 -22.59 -2.56
C LEU A 205 -8.80 -21.97 -2.46
N ILE A 206 -9.33 -21.48 -3.58
CA ILE A 206 -10.69 -20.93 -3.61
C ILE A 206 -11.74 -21.98 -3.26
N ALA A 207 -11.64 -23.19 -3.81
CA ALA A 207 -12.59 -24.28 -3.53
C ALA A 207 -12.60 -24.62 -2.02
N THR A 208 -11.44 -24.70 -1.39
CA THR A 208 -11.30 -24.95 0.06
C THR A 208 -11.94 -23.84 0.88
N LEU A 209 -11.68 -22.57 0.54
CA LEU A 209 -12.27 -21.41 1.24
C LEU A 209 -13.79 -21.34 1.06
N VAL A 210 -14.31 -21.61 -0.14
CA VAL A 210 -15.76 -21.68 -0.40
C VAL A 210 -16.42 -22.79 0.41
N GLN A 211 -15.81 -23.96 0.48
CA GLN A 211 -16.35 -25.07 1.27
C GLN A 211 -16.31 -24.77 2.77
N ALA A 212 -15.20 -24.22 3.29
CA ALA A 212 -15.14 -23.79 4.69
C ALA A 212 -16.23 -22.77 5.03
N ALA A 213 -16.53 -21.85 4.11
CA ALA A 213 -17.59 -20.85 4.27
C ALA A 213 -18.98 -21.46 4.43
N GLN A 214 -19.26 -22.62 3.84
CA GLN A 214 -20.57 -23.27 3.96
C GLN A 214 -20.93 -23.59 5.42
N ALA A 215 -19.92 -23.79 6.29
CA ALA A 215 -20.16 -24.00 7.72
C ALA A 215 -20.71 -22.73 8.39
N THR A 216 -20.27 -21.54 7.97
CA THR A 216 -20.72 -20.25 8.52
C THR A 216 -22.08 -19.82 7.98
N MET A 217 -22.47 -20.28 6.78
CA MET A 217 -23.71 -19.91 6.11
C MET A 217 -24.94 -20.65 6.65
N ARG A 218 -24.76 -21.75 7.37
CA ARG A 218 -25.86 -22.56 7.94
C ARG A 218 -26.75 -21.79 8.92
N HIS A 219 -26.26 -20.70 9.47
CA HIS A 219 -26.95 -19.83 10.45
C HIS A 219 -27.49 -18.54 9.81
N ASP A 220 -27.34 -18.36 8.50
CA ASP A 220 -27.87 -17.18 7.81
C ASP A 220 -29.29 -17.48 7.28
N SER A 221 -30.27 -16.78 7.83
CA SER A 221 -31.70 -16.90 7.46
C SER A 221 -32.04 -16.35 6.07
N GLU A 222 -31.07 -15.70 5.39
CA GLU A 222 -31.22 -15.10 4.05
C GLU A 222 -30.55 -15.94 2.97
N GLY A 223 -31.25 -16.93 2.45
CA GLY A 223 -31.04 -17.48 1.12
C GLY A 223 -29.87 -18.45 0.96
N ALA A 224 -30.12 -19.74 0.95
CA ALA A 224 -29.20 -20.84 0.64
C ALA A 224 -28.58 -20.80 -0.79
N ASP A 225 -28.89 -19.79 -1.59
CA ASP A 225 -28.55 -19.71 -3.03
C ASP A 225 -27.46 -18.63 -3.34
N ARG A 226 -26.83 -18.02 -2.32
CA ARG A 226 -25.77 -17.02 -2.52
C ARG A 226 -24.39 -17.67 -2.38
N SER A 227 -23.50 -17.36 -3.32
CA SER A 227 -22.07 -17.68 -3.20
C SER A 227 -21.46 -16.97 -1.99
N PRO A 228 -20.57 -17.65 -1.21
CA PRO A 228 -19.96 -17.01 -0.04
C PRO A 228 -19.10 -15.82 -0.43
N HIS A 229 -19.16 -14.75 0.35
CA HIS A 229 -18.29 -13.58 0.15
C HIS A 229 -16.95 -13.83 0.85
N ILE A 230 -15.87 -13.88 0.05
CA ILE A 230 -14.49 -14.03 0.50
C ILE A 230 -13.79 -12.69 0.38
N ALA A 231 -13.17 -12.22 1.46
CA ALA A 231 -12.38 -11.00 1.51
C ALA A 231 -10.89 -11.32 1.75
N LEU A 232 -9.99 -10.66 1.01
CA LEU A 232 -8.55 -10.68 1.28
C LEU A 232 -8.21 -9.46 2.13
N LEU A 233 -7.87 -9.69 3.41
CA LEU A 233 -7.51 -8.64 4.35
C LEU A 233 -6.02 -8.27 4.23
N THR A 234 -5.76 -7.02 3.85
CA THR A 234 -4.42 -6.45 3.69
C THR A 234 -4.13 -5.38 4.74
N PRO A 235 -2.86 -5.20 5.17
CA PRO A 235 -2.44 -4.02 5.96
C PRO A 235 -2.54 -2.69 5.19
N GLY A 236 -2.74 -2.75 3.85
CA GLY A 236 -2.81 -1.59 2.98
C GLY A 236 -1.51 -1.30 2.22
N PRO A 237 -1.43 -0.13 1.53
CA PRO A 237 -0.34 0.22 0.62
C PRO A 237 1.05 0.29 1.27
N PHE A 238 1.12 0.40 2.59
CA PHE A 238 2.38 0.44 3.35
C PHE A 238 2.99 -0.95 3.60
N SER A 239 2.31 -2.03 3.19
CA SER A 239 2.86 -3.38 3.26
C SER A 239 3.95 -3.59 2.20
N GLU A 240 5.06 -4.24 2.59
CA GLU A 240 6.14 -4.63 1.67
C GLU A 240 5.63 -5.46 0.49
N THR A 241 4.58 -6.24 0.70
CA THR A 241 4.00 -7.18 -0.27
C THR A 241 2.63 -6.74 -0.80
N TYR A 242 2.32 -5.43 -0.76
CA TYR A 242 1.02 -4.93 -1.19
C TYR A 242 0.69 -5.28 -2.64
N PHE A 243 1.67 -5.24 -3.54
CA PHE A 243 1.49 -5.70 -4.92
C PHE A 243 0.92 -7.14 -4.96
N GLU A 244 1.51 -8.06 -4.19
CA GLU A 244 1.05 -9.45 -4.10
C GLU A 244 -0.42 -9.53 -3.66
N HIS A 245 -0.83 -8.72 -2.68
CA HIS A 245 -2.21 -8.74 -2.17
C HIS A 245 -3.21 -8.28 -3.22
N VAL A 246 -2.90 -7.20 -3.93
CA VAL A 246 -3.74 -6.68 -5.03
C VAL A 246 -3.81 -7.70 -6.18
N PHE A 247 -2.67 -8.28 -6.56
CA PHE A 247 -2.58 -9.24 -7.64
C PHE A 247 -3.37 -10.52 -7.33
N LEU A 248 -3.18 -11.09 -6.13
CA LEU A 248 -3.91 -12.28 -5.68
C LEU A 248 -5.41 -12.02 -5.60
N ALA A 249 -5.86 -10.91 -5.01
CA ALA A 249 -7.28 -10.59 -4.92
C ALA A 249 -7.93 -10.53 -6.30
N ARG A 250 -7.24 -9.92 -7.28
CA ARG A 250 -7.70 -9.83 -8.67
C ARG A 250 -7.72 -11.20 -9.35
N TYR A 251 -6.65 -11.99 -9.19
CA TYR A 251 -6.52 -13.31 -9.84
C TYR A 251 -7.51 -14.33 -9.26
N LEU A 252 -7.70 -14.33 -7.94
CA LEU A 252 -8.65 -15.22 -7.25
C LEU A 252 -10.11 -14.74 -7.37
N GLY A 253 -10.35 -13.50 -7.82
CA GLY A 253 -11.68 -12.93 -7.92
C GLY A 253 -12.32 -12.60 -6.56
N VAL A 254 -11.51 -12.36 -5.52
CA VAL A 254 -11.96 -12.02 -4.16
C VAL A 254 -11.84 -10.52 -3.88
N THR A 255 -12.58 -10.03 -2.89
CA THR A 255 -12.60 -8.60 -2.55
C THR A 255 -11.37 -8.24 -1.71
N LEU A 256 -10.52 -7.30 -2.18
CA LEU A 256 -9.43 -6.74 -1.40
C LEU A 256 -9.99 -5.74 -0.39
N VAL A 257 -9.67 -5.92 0.90
CA VAL A 257 -10.16 -5.08 2.00
C VAL A 257 -9.05 -4.74 2.99
N GLU A 258 -9.16 -3.59 3.64
CA GLU A 258 -8.40 -3.23 4.83
C GLU A 258 -9.28 -3.36 6.09
N GLY A 259 -8.69 -3.38 7.28
CA GLY A 259 -9.46 -3.48 8.52
C GLY A 259 -10.56 -2.42 8.65
N LYS A 260 -10.30 -1.21 8.15
CA LYS A 260 -11.27 -0.10 8.13
C LYS A 260 -12.49 -0.35 7.25
N ASP A 261 -12.38 -1.21 6.23
CA ASP A 261 -13.51 -1.57 5.35
C ASP A 261 -14.49 -2.53 6.05
N LEU A 262 -14.04 -3.18 7.12
CA LEU A 262 -14.80 -4.21 7.83
C LEU A 262 -15.42 -3.67 9.14
N THR A 263 -16.47 -4.32 9.58
CA THR A 263 -17.11 -4.06 10.88
C THR A 263 -17.78 -5.32 11.41
N VAL A 264 -17.81 -5.46 12.73
CA VAL A 264 -18.53 -6.53 13.42
C VAL A 264 -19.86 -5.98 13.92
N ARG A 265 -20.94 -6.71 13.65
CA ARG A 265 -22.31 -6.44 14.14
C ARG A 265 -22.99 -7.77 14.46
N ASP A 266 -23.62 -7.88 15.60
CA ASP A 266 -24.39 -9.05 16.03
C ASP A 266 -23.60 -10.36 15.81
N ASP A 267 -22.36 -10.40 16.29
CA ASP A 267 -21.40 -11.49 16.12
C ASP A 267 -21.17 -11.94 14.67
N LYS A 268 -21.34 -11.04 13.69
CA LYS A 268 -21.13 -11.28 12.27
C LYS A 268 -20.20 -10.22 11.68
N LEU A 269 -19.39 -10.62 10.67
CA LEU A 269 -18.48 -9.75 9.97
C LEU A 269 -19.13 -9.19 8.70
N TYR A 270 -19.00 -7.88 8.51
CA TYR A 270 -19.56 -7.17 7.34
C TYR A 270 -18.52 -6.27 6.68
N LEU A 271 -18.58 -6.20 5.34
CA LEU A 271 -17.94 -5.19 4.52
C LEU A 271 -18.85 -3.95 4.44
N LYS A 272 -18.29 -2.78 4.72
CA LYS A 272 -18.97 -1.49 4.55
C LYS A 272 -18.95 -1.08 3.10
N THR A 273 -20.10 -0.93 2.47
CA THR A 273 -20.25 -0.56 1.05
C THR A 273 -21.22 0.62 0.89
N LEU A 274 -21.24 1.24 -0.27
CA LEU A 274 -22.21 2.30 -0.58
C LEU A 274 -23.67 1.82 -0.52
N GLY A 275 -23.90 0.53 -0.78
CA GLY A 275 -25.24 -0.11 -0.68
C GLY A 275 -25.62 -0.55 0.74
N GLY A 276 -24.71 -0.38 1.72
CA GLY A 276 -24.91 -0.83 3.09
C GLY A 276 -23.87 -1.87 3.55
N LEU A 277 -24.24 -2.70 4.51
CA LEU A 277 -23.38 -3.74 5.06
C LEU A 277 -23.58 -5.05 4.32
N GLU A 278 -22.50 -5.58 3.73
CA GLU A 278 -22.49 -6.88 3.05
C GLU A 278 -21.79 -7.93 3.92
N ARG A 279 -22.44 -9.08 4.12
CA ARG A 279 -21.92 -10.18 4.93
C ARG A 279 -20.60 -10.73 4.36
N VAL A 280 -19.56 -10.90 5.19
CA VAL A 280 -18.29 -11.57 4.86
C VAL A 280 -18.24 -12.91 5.59
N HIS A 281 -17.98 -14.00 4.86
CA HIS A 281 -17.97 -15.36 5.38
C HIS A 281 -16.54 -15.90 5.59
N VAL A 282 -15.59 -15.44 4.78
CA VAL A 282 -14.18 -15.86 4.86
C VAL A 282 -13.27 -14.64 4.76
N VAL A 283 -12.26 -14.61 5.61
CA VAL A 283 -11.15 -13.65 5.56
C VAL A 283 -9.87 -14.42 5.22
N LEU A 284 -9.34 -14.23 4.00
CA LEU A 284 -7.98 -14.62 3.66
C LEU A 284 -7.05 -13.49 4.14
N ARG A 285 -6.43 -13.68 5.31
CA ARG A 285 -5.62 -12.63 5.91
C ARG A 285 -4.19 -12.57 5.36
N ARG A 286 -3.71 -11.35 5.22
CA ARG A 286 -2.32 -11.01 4.91
C ARG A 286 -1.75 -10.05 5.97
N LEU A 287 -2.30 -10.11 7.16
CA LEU A 287 -1.99 -9.30 8.32
C LEU A 287 -1.43 -10.19 9.42
N ASP A 288 -0.36 -9.76 10.09
CA ASP A 288 0.25 -10.50 11.18
C ASP A 288 -0.71 -10.65 12.36
N ASP A 289 -0.60 -11.77 13.07
CA ASP A 289 -1.49 -12.17 14.17
C ASP A 289 -1.77 -11.04 15.16
N ALA A 290 -0.70 -10.39 15.65
CA ALA A 290 -0.80 -9.35 16.68
C ALA A 290 -1.68 -8.15 16.28
N PHE A 291 -1.81 -7.86 14.99
CA PHE A 291 -2.56 -6.71 14.47
C PHE A 291 -4.00 -7.03 14.08
N CYS A 292 -4.43 -8.31 14.12
CA CYS A 292 -5.72 -8.74 13.61
C CYS A 292 -6.92 -8.14 14.36
N ASP A 293 -6.83 -7.99 15.68
CA ASP A 293 -7.93 -7.50 16.52
C ASP A 293 -7.43 -6.56 17.62
N PRO A 294 -7.69 -5.25 17.54
CA PRO A 294 -7.24 -4.29 18.54
C PRO A 294 -7.92 -4.44 19.91
N VAL A 295 -9.05 -5.17 20.01
CA VAL A 295 -9.76 -5.36 21.27
C VAL A 295 -9.11 -6.47 22.11
N GLU A 296 -8.71 -7.57 21.49
CA GLU A 296 -8.21 -8.74 22.20
C GLU A 296 -6.68 -8.95 22.07
N LEU A 297 -6.03 -8.25 21.14
CA LEU A 297 -4.59 -8.39 20.87
C LEU A 297 -3.87 -7.05 21.08
N ARG A 298 -3.35 -6.47 20.04
CA ARG A 298 -2.55 -5.24 20.08
C ARG A 298 -3.45 -3.99 20.02
N ALA A 299 -3.64 -3.31 21.14
CA ALA A 299 -4.59 -2.20 21.28
C ALA A 299 -4.29 -0.96 20.41
N ASP A 300 -3.04 -0.76 19.98
CA ASP A 300 -2.63 0.31 19.08
C ASP A 300 -2.76 -0.06 17.59
N SER A 301 -3.32 -1.23 17.25
CA SER A 301 -3.53 -1.64 15.87
C SER A 301 -4.63 -0.79 15.21
N SER A 302 -4.25 -0.03 14.18
CA SER A 302 -5.18 0.71 13.33
C SER A 302 -5.55 -0.03 12.04
N ILE A 303 -4.97 -1.23 11.80
CA ILE A 303 -5.11 -2.02 10.57
C ILE A 303 -5.91 -3.31 10.77
N GLY A 304 -6.21 -3.66 12.01
CA GLY A 304 -7.05 -4.82 12.37
C GLY A 304 -8.55 -4.52 12.36
N VAL A 305 -9.33 -5.53 12.71
CA VAL A 305 -10.79 -5.47 12.77
C VAL A 305 -11.24 -5.70 14.22
N PRO A 306 -11.79 -4.69 14.89
CA PRO A 306 -12.30 -4.85 16.27
C PRO A 306 -13.36 -5.95 16.37
N GLY A 307 -13.12 -6.94 17.24
CA GLY A 307 -14.03 -8.07 17.48
C GLY A 307 -13.89 -9.22 16.47
N LEU A 308 -12.87 -9.25 15.63
CA LEU A 308 -12.65 -10.33 14.66
C LEU A 308 -12.52 -11.70 15.34
N LEU A 309 -11.77 -11.79 16.43
CA LEU A 309 -11.58 -13.04 17.17
C LEU A 309 -12.86 -13.53 17.82
N GLN A 310 -13.71 -12.61 18.30
CA GLN A 310 -15.01 -12.95 18.83
C GLN A 310 -15.89 -13.61 17.76
N VAL A 311 -16.00 -12.99 16.59
CA VAL A 311 -16.80 -13.52 15.45
C VAL A 311 -16.25 -14.86 14.96
N MET A 312 -14.93 -15.03 14.94
CA MET A 312 -14.27 -16.29 14.59
C MET A 312 -14.65 -17.39 15.59
N ARG A 313 -14.53 -17.14 16.90
CA ARG A 313 -14.88 -18.11 17.96
C ARG A 313 -16.38 -18.45 17.96
N ALA A 314 -17.23 -17.50 17.59
CA ALA A 314 -18.66 -17.74 17.40
C ALA A 314 -18.97 -18.62 16.18
N GLY A 315 -17.96 -18.98 15.35
CA GLY A 315 -18.14 -19.79 14.15
C GLY A 315 -18.79 -19.05 12.99
N ASN A 316 -18.86 -17.72 13.05
CA ASN A 316 -19.55 -16.89 12.07
C ASN A 316 -18.63 -16.32 10.98
N VAL A 317 -17.34 -16.53 11.06
CA VAL A 317 -16.36 -16.20 10.00
C VAL A 317 -15.21 -17.20 10.03
N ILE A 318 -14.72 -17.57 8.86
CA ILE A 318 -13.47 -18.34 8.71
C ILE A 318 -12.33 -17.34 8.51
N VAL A 319 -11.26 -17.48 9.30
CA VAL A 319 -10.02 -16.72 9.13
C VAL A 319 -8.92 -17.67 8.69
N SER A 320 -8.38 -17.46 7.52
CA SER A 320 -7.33 -18.32 6.91
C SER A 320 -5.96 -17.58 6.89
N ASN A 321 -4.91 -18.11 7.50
CA ASN A 321 -4.86 -19.16 8.52
C ASN A 321 -5.41 -18.61 9.85
N VAL A 322 -5.79 -19.52 10.75
CA VAL A 322 -6.29 -19.11 12.07
C VAL A 322 -5.22 -18.26 12.79
N PRO A 323 -5.58 -17.08 13.35
CA PRO A 323 -4.68 -16.29 14.17
C PRO A 323 -4.13 -17.12 15.34
N GLY A 324 -2.83 -16.97 15.61
CA GLY A 324 -2.17 -17.79 16.63
C GLY A 324 -1.39 -18.98 16.05
N SER A 325 -1.31 -19.11 14.74
CA SER A 325 -0.52 -20.14 14.07
C SER A 325 0.98 -19.82 13.99
N GLY A 326 1.40 -18.60 14.33
CA GLY A 326 2.79 -18.14 14.16
C GLY A 326 3.80 -18.84 15.08
N PHE A 327 3.39 -19.42 16.22
CA PHE A 327 4.32 -20.07 17.13
C PHE A 327 5.02 -21.29 16.50
N VAL A 328 4.42 -21.99 15.54
CA VAL A 328 5.06 -23.11 14.83
C VAL A 328 6.12 -22.67 13.80
N GLU A 329 6.29 -21.38 13.58
CA GLU A 329 7.39 -20.81 12.77
C GLU A 329 8.70 -20.68 13.55
N SER A 330 8.69 -20.87 14.87
CA SER A 330 9.88 -20.80 15.71
C SER A 330 10.99 -21.72 15.19
N PRO A 331 12.21 -21.21 14.97
CA PRO A 331 13.34 -22.04 14.57
C PRO A 331 13.61 -23.20 15.55
N ALA A 332 13.40 -22.97 16.85
CA ALA A 332 13.64 -24.00 17.89
C ALA A 332 12.74 -25.23 17.72
N LEU A 333 11.56 -25.07 17.11
CA LEU A 333 10.64 -26.18 16.89
C LEU A 333 11.27 -27.31 16.06
N HIS A 334 12.16 -26.97 15.09
CA HIS A 334 12.84 -27.97 14.25
C HIS A 334 13.52 -29.07 15.02
N GLY A 335 14.07 -28.78 16.23
CA GLY A 335 14.73 -29.78 17.08
C GLY A 335 13.76 -30.75 17.76
N PHE A 336 12.46 -30.49 17.76
CA PHE A 336 11.43 -31.31 18.38
C PHE A 336 10.57 -32.06 17.35
N LEU A 337 10.54 -31.59 16.10
CA LEU A 337 9.65 -32.14 15.06
C LEU A 337 9.83 -33.65 14.81
N PRO A 338 11.05 -34.26 14.81
CA PRO A 338 11.15 -35.71 14.60
C PRO A 338 10.37 -36.50 15.67
N GLY A 339 10.54 -36.18 16.94
CA GLY A 339 9.82 -36.89 18.02
C GLY A 339 8.33 -36.59 18.07
N ILE A 340 7.92 -35.39 17.61
CA ILE A 340 6.50 -35.04 17.49
C ILE A 340 5.85 -35.76 16.30
N ALA A 341 6.56 -35.95 15.19
CA ALA A 341 6.08 -36.69 14.02
C ALA A 341 5.84 -38.17 14.36
N GLU A 342 6.76 -38.79 15.09
CA GLU A 342 6.59 -40.15 15.58
C GLU A 342 5.35 -40.30 16.50
N VAL A 343 5.05 -39.28 17.34
CA VAL A 343 3.90 -39.31 18.25
C VAL A 343 2.56 -39.01 17.57
N LEU A 344 2.53 -38.04 16.65
CA LEU A 344 1.29 -37.57 16.04
C LEU A 344 0.94 -38.26 14.71
N LEU A 345 1.94 -38.65 13.93
CA LEU A 345 1.79 -39.26 12.62
C LEU A 345 2.19 -40.71 12.54
N GLU A 346 2.93 -41.23 13.55
CA GLU A 346 3.56 -42.57 13.54
C GLU A 346 4.52 -42.74 12.35
N GLU A 347 5.20 -41.66 11.94
CA GLU A 347 6.07 -41.61 10.76
C GLU A 347 7.37 -40.87 11.06
N ASP A 348 8.45 -41.29 10.39
CA ASP A 348 9.70 -40.53 10.30
C ASP A 348 9.54 -39.37 9.31
N LEU A 349 10.25 -38.27 9.51
CA LEU A 349 10.22 -37.11 8.60
C LEU A 349 10.87 -37.43 7.23
N VAL A 350 10.12 -37.33 6.16
CA VAL A 350 10.58 -37.53 4.76
C VAL A 350 11.66 -36.52 4.39
N LEU A 351 11.47 -35.25 4.75
CA LEU A 351 12.45 -34.18 4.57
C LEU A 351 13.07 -33.86 5.94
N PRO A 352 14.40 -33.96 6.12
CA PRO A 352 15.03 -33.57 7.38
C PRO A 352 14.93 -32.05 7.58
N SER A 353 14.93 -31.60 8.82
CA SER A 353 15.16 -30.20 9.17
C SER A 353 16.64 -29.89 9.27
N VAL A 354 17.04 -28.64 9.08
CA VAL A 354 18.35 -28.15 9.45
C VAL A 354 18.64 -28.47 10.93
N ALA A 355 19.85 -28.99 11.24
CA ALA A 355 20.19 -29.29 12.59
C ALA A 355 20.08 -28.06 13.51
N THR A 356 19.28 -28.18 14.55
CA THR A 356 18.85 -27.04 15.37
C THR A 356 18.91 -27.41 16.87
N TRP A 357 19.42 -26.48 17.68
CA TRP A 357 19.57 -26.63 19.12
C TRP A 357 18.96 -25.41 19.83
N TRP A 358 17.93 -25.62 20.63
CA TRP A 358 17.38 -24.59 21.50
C TRP A 358 18.27 -24.43 22.74
N CYS A 359 18.68 -23.21 23.06
CA CYS A 359 19.76 -22.95 24.04
C CYS A 359 19.37 -23.23 25.51
N VAL A 360 18.09 -23.44 25.82
CA VAL A 360 17.65 -23.83 27.18
C VAL A 360 18.22 -25.17 27.62
N ARG A 361 18.55 -26.09 26.71
CA ARG A 361 19.13 -27.38 27.02
C ARG A 361 20.67 -27.28 27.05
N GLN A 362 21.28 -27.20 28.23
CA GLN A 362 22.74 -27.04 28.40
C GLN A 362 23.59 -28.11 27.67
N THR A 363 23.15 -29.37 27.61
CA THR A 363 23.82 -30.42 26.83
C THR A 363 23.80 -30.11 25.32
N ALA A 364 22.69 -29.63 24.80
CA ALA A 364 22.57 -29.21 23.40
C ALA A 364 23.44 -28.00 23.07
N VAL A 365 23.55 -27.05 23.99
CA VAL A 365 24.40 -25.86 23.88
C VAL A 365 25.88 -26.26 23.82
N GLY A 366 26.33 -27.18 24.65
CA GLY A 366 27.72 -27.70 24.64
C GLY A 366 28.08 -28.33 23.27
N HIS A 367 27.19 -29.16 22.72
CA HIS A 367 27.37 -29.75 21.39
C HIS A 367 27.36 -28.70 20.25
N ALA A 368 26.49 -27.70 20.34
CA ALA A 368 26.41 -26.62 19.37
C ALA A 368 27.66 -25.74 19.43
N PHE A 369 28.15 -25.38 20.61
CA PHE A 369 29.37 -24.58 20.76
C PHE A 369 30.63 -25.30 20.27
N ALA A 370 30.69 -26.63 20.34
CA ALA A 370 31.78 -27.41 19.77
C ALA A 370 31.82 -27.38 18.22
N ARG A 371 30.70 -26.99 17.56
CA ARG A 371 30.57 -26.95 16.11
C ARG A 371 30.32 -25.51 15.60
N MET A 372 30.64 -24.49 16.36
CA MET A 372 30.28 -23.10 16.03
C MET A 372 30.95 -22.51 14.79
N ASP A 373 31.97 -23.14 14.24
CA ASP A 373 32.56 -22.73 12.96
C ASP A 373 31.59 -22.92 11.76
N ASP A 374 30.61 -23.84 11.93
CA ASP A 374 29.58 -24.21 10.95
C ASP A 374 28.14 -23.95 11.45
N ALA A 375 27.94 -23.00 12.36
CA ALA A 375 26.63 -22.67 12.92
C ALA A 375 26.40 -21.17 13.02
N PHE A 376 25.14 -20.77 13.07
CA PHE A 376 24.73 -19.40 13.33
C PHE A 376 23.61 -19.32 14.37
N ILE A 377 23.52 -18.14 15.02
CA ILE A 377 22.55 -17.88 16.07
C ILE A 377 21.34 -17.21 15.43
N VAL A 378 20.15 -17.71 15.73
CA VAL A 378 18.86 -17.13 15.35
C VAL A 378 18.02 -16.84 16.59
N PRO A 379 17.17 -15.82 16.58
CA PRO A 379 16.23 -15.62 17.67
C PRO A 379 15.19 -16.76 17.67
N THR A 380 14.84 -17.25 18.88
CA THR A 380 13.77 -18.25 19.06
C THR A 380 12.38 -17.67 18.75
N TRP A 381 12.20 -16.39 19.05
CA TRP A 381 10.98 -15.63 18.75
C TRP A 381 11.27 -14.43 17.86
N PRO A 382 10.25 -13.87 17.20
CA PRO A 382 10.41 -12.63 16.44
C PRO A 382 10.97 -11.50 17.32
N VAL A 383 12.05 -10.86 16.87
CA VAL A 383 12.70 -9.71 17.54
C VAL A 383 12.82 -8.54 16.58
N ALA A 384 12.95 -7.32 17.12
CA ALA A 384 13.22 -6.15 16.30
C ALA A 384 14.55 -6.30 15.54
N ALA A 385 14.64 -5.79 14.32
CA ALA A 385 15.83 -5.93 13.47
C ALA A 385 17.13 -5.44 14.15
N ARG A 386 17.06 -4.43 15.02
CA ARG A 386 18.19 -3.89 15.80
C ARG A 386 18.72 -4.89 16.85
N ASP A 387 17.88 -5.82 17.30
CA ASP A 387 18.18 -6.78 18.36
C ASP A 387 18.48 -8.17 17.77
N ALA A 388 18.42 -8.30 16.45
CA ALA A 388 18.72 -9.56 15.76
C ALA A 388 20.21 -9.92 15.89
N PRO A 389 20.53 -11.22 16.07
CA PRO A 389 21.92 -11.68 16.07
C PRO A 389 22.59 -11.40 14.72
N PRO A 390 23.91 -11.14 14.69
CA PRO A 390 24.64 -11.00 13.45
C PRO A 390 24.64 -12.30 12.64
N GLY A 391 24.56 -12.21 11.33
CA GLY A 391 24.70 -13.36 10.42
C GLY A 391 26.09 -13.98 10.46
N VAL A 392 26.27 -15.10 9.75
CA VAL A 392 27.46 -16.00 9.76
C VAL A 392 28.81 -15.33 9.53
N GLU A 393 28.85 -14.14 8.95
CA GLU A 393 30.12 -13.50 8.51
C GLU A 393 30.90 -12.76 9.61
N GLN A 394 30.41 -12.70 10.83
CA GLN A 394 31.08 -11.92 11.88
C GLN A 394 31.85 -12.81 12.87
N GLY A 395 33.00 -13.21 12.42
CA GLY A 395 34.12 -13.90 13.06
C GLY A 395 34.19 -14.19 14.57
N ARG A 396 34.99 -15.17 14.88
CA ARG A 396 35.26 -15.77 16.21
C ARG A 396 35.34 -14.84 17.43
N GLN A 397 35.74 -13.57 17.25
CA GLN A 397 35.83 -12.59 18.36
C GLN A 397 34.44 -12.13 18.90
N ARG A 398 33.37 -12.22 18.09
CA ARG A 398 32.00 -11.91 18.55
C ARG A 398 31.31 -13.09 19.24
N LEU A 399 31.75 -14.32 19.02
CA LEU A 399 31.17 -15.51 19.61
C LEU A 399 31.32 -15.57 21.15
N ALA A 400 32.41 -15.06 21.71
CA ALA A 400 32.58 -14.96 23.14
C ALA A 400 31.53 -14.05 23.80
N ALA A 401 31.24 -12.89 23.16
CA ALA A 401 30.19 -11.96 23.61
C ALA A 401 28.77 -12.55 23.49
N TRP A 402 28.55 -13.40 22.49
CA TRP A 402 27.26 -14.07 22.33
C TRP A 402 27.05 -15.19 23.32
N ARG A 403 28.12 -15.91 23.76
CA ARG A 403 28.04 -16.92 24.79
C ARG A 403 27.46 -16.35 26.08
N GLU A 404 27.98 -15.23 26.57
CA GLU A 404 27.48 -14.58 27.78
C GLU A 404 25.99 -14.19 27.66
N ARG A 405 25.57 -13.65 26.49
CA ARG A 405 24.17 -13.31 26.23
C ARG A 405 23.26 -14.55 26.18
N ILE A 406 23.72 -15.63 25.57
CA ILE A 406 22.98 -16.91 25.50
C ILE A 406 22.84 -17.50 26.89
N GLU A 407 23.89 -17.47 27.70
CA GLU A 407 23.87 -17.98 29.10
C GLU A 407 22.94 -17.15 29.99
N ALA A 408 22.84 -15.83 29.75
CA ALA A 408 21.95 -14.93 30.47
C ALA A 408 20.45 -15.08 30.07
N MET A 409 20.17 -15.39 28.79
CA MET A 409 18.80 -15.50 28.23
C MET A 409 18.71 -16.71 27.28
N PRO A 410 18.84 -17.94 27.77
CA PRO A 410 18.97 -19.11 26.91
C PRO A 410 17.72 -19.47 26.12
N ASP A 411 16.55 -19.07 26.57
CA ASP A 411 15.26 -19.30 25.91
C ASP A 411 15.06 -18.43 24.66
N THR A 412 15.73 -17.27 24.57
CA THR A 412 15.59 -16.33 23.46
C THR A 412 16.41 -16.70 22.23
N PHE A 413 17.36 -17.63 22.37
CA PHE A 413 18.29 -18.00 21.30
C PHE A 413 18.21 -19.45 20.88
N THR A 414 18.37 -19.66 19.59
CA THR A 414 18.46 -20.96 18.95
C THR A 414 19.71 -20.97 18.06
N ILE A 415 20.45 -22.09 18.09
CA ILE A 415 21.60 -22.28 17.21
C ILE A 415 21.21 -23.23 16.10
N GLN A 416 21.53 -22.86 14.86
CA GLN A 416 21.29 -23.69 13.68
C GLN A 416 22.59 -23.95 12.93
N GLN A 417 22.70 -25.13 12.32
CA GLN A 417 23.80 -25.46 11.43
C GLN A 417 23.80 -24.51 10.21
N ALA A 418 24.97 -23.96 9.87
CA ALA A 418 25.16 -23.20 8.66
C ALA A 418 25.19 -24.14 7.45
N LEU A 419 24.30 -23.91 6.49
CA LEU A 419 24.26 -24.66 5.24
C LEU A 419 24.90 -23.86 4.12
N ARG A 420 25.72 -24.54 3.28
CA ARG A 420 26.14 -24.00 2.00
C ARG A 420 25.05 -24.31 0.99
N PHE A 421 24.28 -23.28 0.64
CA PHE A 421 23.14 -23.41 -0.27
C PHE A 421 23.56 -23.81 -1.68
N SER A 422 22.72 -24.52 -2.41
CA SER A 422 22.92 -24.76 -3.83
C SER A 422 22.98 -23.45 -4.61
N CYS A 423 23.68 -23.47 -5.74
CA CYS A 423 23.89 -22.30 -6.57
C CYS A 423 23.15 -22.41 -7.90
N THR A 424 22.21 -21.49 -8.11
CA THR A 424 21.37 -21.38 -9.30
C THR A 424 22.04 -20.52 -10.37
N PRO A 425 21.93 -20.84 -11.68
CA PRO A 425 22.48 -20.04 -12.77
C PRO A 425 21.78 -18.68 -12.85
N ARG A 426 22.57 -17.64 -13.08
CA ARG A 426 22.12 -16.28 -13.32
C ARG A 426 22.73 -15.72 -14.59
N TYR A 427 21.89 -15.21 -15.49
CA TYR A 427 22.34 -14.59 -16.73
C TYR A 427 22.57 -13.10 -16.52
N GLU A 428 23.80 -12.63 -16.84
CA GLU A 428 24.17 -11.22 -16.82
C GLU A 428 25.12 -10.92 -17.99
N GLU A 429 24.76 -9.99 -18.86
CA GLU A 429 25.61 -9.44 -19.93
C GLU A 429 26.42 -10.49 -20.73
N GLY A 430 25.73 -11.49 -21.26
CA GLY A 430 26.37 -12.55 -22.06
C GLY A 430 27.08 -13.63 -21.24
N THR A 431 27.06 -13.56 -19.92
CA THR A 431 27.66 -14.55 -19.02
C THR A 431 26.62 -15.25 -18.16
N ILE A 432 26.86 -16.51 -17.81
CA ILE A 432 26.09 -17.23 -16.80
C ILE A 432 26.96 -17.40 -15.55
N GLY A 433 26.62 -16.64 -14.53
CA GLY A 433 27.14 -16.77 -13.17
C GLY A 433 26.33 -17.75 -12.33
N ARG A 434 26.63 -17.85 -11.04
CA ARG A 434 25.88 -18.64 -10.05
C ARG A 434 25.63 -17.80 -8.81
N ARG A 435 24.48 -18.05 -8.16
CA ARG A 435 24.12 -17.41 -6.87
C ARG A 435 23.49 -18.41 -5.94
N PRO A 436 23.79 -18.37 -4.64
CA PRO A 436 23.11 -19.19 -3.63
C PRO A 436 21.59 -18.96 -3.67
N SER A 437 20.82 -20.04 -3.53
CA SER A 437 19.36 -20.00 -3.62
C SER A 437 18.65 -20.83 -2.57
N VAL A 438 17.42 -20.42 -2.26
CA VAL A 438 16.47 -21.09 -1.35
C VAL A 438 15.12 -21.14 -2.00
N LEU A 439 14.48 -22.30 -2.01
CA LEU A 439 13.16 -22.54 -2.60
C LEU A 439 12.08 -22.49 -1.50
N ARG A 440 11.03 -21.72 -1.72
CA ARG A 440 9.78 -21.75 -0.93
C ARG A 440 8.72 -22.52 -1.67
N VAL A 441 8.22 -23.60 -1.07
CA VAL A 441 7.14 -24.44 -1.61
C VAL A 441 5.88 -24.21 -0.79
N TYR A 442 4.72 -24.23 -1.43
CA TYR A 442 3.42 -23.99 -0.80
C TYR A 442 2.57 -25.26 -0.82
N ALA A 443 1.94 -25.56 0.31
CA ALA A 443 0.89 -26.56 0.45
C ALA A 443 -0.44 -25.87 0.78
N ILE A 444 -1.48 -26.26 0.07
CA ILE A 444 -2.85 -25.76 0.25
C ILE A 444 -3.71 -26.92 0.78
N ALA A 445 -4.40 -26.69 1.89
CA ALA A 445 -5.33 -27.68 2.43
C ALA A 445 -6.48 -27.93 1.45
N ASP A 446 -6.92 -29.16 1.34
CA ASP A 446 -8.12 -29.51 0.63
C ASP A 446 -9.31 -29.70 1.59
N ALA A 447 -10.46 -29.82 1.02
CA ALA A 447 -11.73 -29.93 1.74
C ALA A 447 -11.91 -31.27 2.47
N SER A 448 -11.13 -32.29 2.16
CA SER A 448 -11.14 -33.60 2.82
C SER A 448 -10.17 -33.68 3.99
N GLY A 449 -9.41 -32.60 4.28
CA GLY A 449 -8.32 -32.56 5.27
C GLY A 449 -6.96 -33.01 4.73
N GLY A 450 -6.84 -33.29 3.43
CA GLY A 450 -5.59 -33.52 2.73
C GLY A 450 -4.87 -32.22 2.34
N TRP A 451 -3.76 -32.37 1.61
CA TRP A 451 -2.94 -31.22 1.17
C TRP A 451 -2.56 -31.37 -0.29
N HIS A 452 -2.67 -30.27 -1.04
CA HIS A 452 -2.18 -30.11 -2.40
C HIS A 452 -0.95 -29.25 -2.42
N VAL A 453 0.18 -29.78 -2.89
CA VAL A 453 1.44 -29.02 -3.00
C VAL A 453 1.52 -28.38 -4.37
N MET A 454 1.75 -27.05 -4.41
CA MET A 454 1.87 -26.29 -5.64
C MET A 454 3.09 -26.75 -6.45
N PRO A 455 2.92 -27.24 -7.69
CA PRO A 455 4.04 -27.78 -8.50
C PRO A 455 4.91 -26.66 -9.05
N GLY A 456 5.73 -26.10 -8.16
CA GLY A 456 6.55 -24.92 -8.34
C GLY A 456 6.84 -24.27 -7.01
N GLY A 457 7.17 -22.98 -7.04
CA GLY A 457 7.47 -22.29 -5.81
C GLY A 457 8.00 -20.89 -6.03
N PHE A 458 8.50 -20.31 -4.98
CA PHE A 458 9.11 -19.00 -4.97
C PHE A 458 10.61 -19.14 -4.61
N THR A 459 11.47 -19.26 -5.64
CA THR A 459 12.92 -19.34 -5.43
C THR A 459 13.50 -17.94 -5.27
N ARG A 460 14.30 -17.76 -4.21
CA ARG A 460 15.05 -16.53 -3.92
C ARG A 460 16.53 -16.78 -4.11
N MET A 461 17.24 -15.81 -4.70
CA MET A 461 18.69 -15.84 -4.87
C MET A 461 19.35 -14.72 -4.06
N ALA A 462 20.55 -14.96 -3.57
CA ALA A 462 21.35 -13.94 -2.92
C ALA A 462 21.81 -12.86 -3.90
N ALA A 463 21.93 -11.62 -3.43
CA ALA A 463 22.47 -10.50 -4.23
C ALA A 463 23.92 -10.77 -4.65
N GLU A 464 24.75 -11.28 -3.73
CA GLU A 464 26.16 -11.58 -3.90
C GLU A 464 26.51 -13.01 -3.49
N ARG A 465 27.73 -13.43 -3.78
CA ARG A 465 28.24 -14.80 -3.53
C ARG A 465 28.09 -15.25 -2.08
N GLN A 466 28.30 -14.35 -1.12
CA GLN A 466 28.33 -14.64 0.32
C GLN A 466 27.16 -14.00 1.09
N ALA A 467 26.21 -13.37 0.38
CA ALA A 467 25.11 -12.67 1.00
C ALA A 467 24.01 -13.63 1.50
N THR A 468 23.27 -13.17 2.50
CA THR A 468 22.05 -13.85 2.95
C THR A 468 21.02 -13.89 1.83
N VAL A 469 20.37 -15.05 1.64
CA VAL A 469 19.29 -15.19 0.64
C VAL A 469 18.03 -14.51 1.14
N SER A 470 17.88 -13.22 0.83
CA SER A 470 16.74 -12.41 1.27
C SER A 470 16.43 -11.32 0.24
N MET A 471 15.12 -11.14 -0.04
CA MET A 471 14.64 -10.05 -0.89
C MET A 471 14.90 -8.67 -0.25
N GLN A 472 14.84 -8.56 1.07
CA GLN A 472 15.08 -7.32 1.82
C GLN A 472 16.54 -6.82 1.67
N TYR A 473 17.50 -7.75 1.55
CA TYR A 473 18.93 -7.43 1.41
C TYR A 473 19.42 -7.44 -0.03
N GLY A 474 18.56 -7.13 -1.00
CA GLY A 474 18.97 -6.98 -2.39
C GLY A 474 18.95 -8.26 -3.23
N GLY A 475 18.43 -9.36 -2.68
CA GLY A 475 18.23 -10.60 -3.43
C GLY A 475 17.25 -10.45 -4.59
N SER A 476 17.25 -11.43 -5.49
CA SER A 476 16.32 -11.54 -6.62
C SER A 476 15.45 -12.80 -6.49
N SER A 477 14.38 -12.85 -7.27
CA SER A 477 13.54 -14.03 -7.42
C SER A 477 13.80 -14.76 -8.73
N VAL A 478 13.40 -16.04 -8.77
CA VAL A 478 13.49 -16.91 -9.94
C VAL A 478 12.19 -17.69 -10.06
N ASP A 479 11.68 -17.86 -11.29
CA ASP A 479 10.55 -18.77 -11.53
C ASP A 479 11.00 -20.22 -11.36
N THR A 480 10.21 -21.03 -10.69
CA THR A 480 10.53 -22.44 -10.39
C THR A 480 9.73 -23.36 -11.29
N TRP A 481 10.39 -24.12 -12.18
CA TRP A 481 9.79 -25.02 -13.12
C TRP A 481 9.92 -26.49 -12.66
N VAL A 482 8.79 -27.12 -12.43
CA VAL A 482 8.70 -28.56 -12.18
C VAL A 482 8.41 -29.24 -13.51
N LEU A 483 9.33 -30.07 -13.95
CA LEU A 483 9.24 -30.80 -15.21
C LEU A 483 8.35 -32.05 -15.06
N SER A 484 7.66 -32.43 -16.10
CA SER A 484 6.80 -33.61 -16.13
C SER A 484 7.05 -34.48 -17.34
N SER A 485 7.04 -35.79 -17.14
CA SER A 485 7.07 -36.80 -18.20
C SER A 485 5.70 -36.97 -18.90
N GLN A 486 4.63 -36.60 -18.15
CA GLN A 486 3.23 -36.70 -18.64
C GLN A 486 2.74 -35.40 -19.28
N PRO A 487 1.73 -35.48 -20.19
CA PRO A 487 1.08 -34.28 -20.69
C PRO A 487 0.52 -33.42 -19.52
N THR A 488 0.90 -32.15 -19.47
CA THR A 488 0.43 -31.25 -18.43
C THR A 488 -1.00 -30.78 -18.70
N SER A 489 -1.79 -30.59 -17.64
CA SER A 489 -3.14 -30.03 -17.72
C SER A 489 -3.14 -28.68 -18.43
N THR A 490 -4.10 -28.46 -19.32
CA THR A 490 -4.34 -27.17 -19.96
C THR A 490 -5.25 -26.27 -19.11
N PHE A 491 -5.55 -26.67 -17.88
CA PHE A 491 -6.41 -25.92 -16.96
C PHE A 491 -5.89 -24.49 -16.75
N THR A 492 -6.79 -23.53 -16.81
CA THR A 492 -6.55 -22.12 -16.57
C THR A 492 -7.64 -21.58 -15.65
N LEU A 493 -7.29 -20.64 -14.78
CA LEU A 493 -8.26 -19.87 -13.98
C LEU A 493 -8.88 -18.71 -14.77
N LEU A 494 -8.57 -18.58 -16.05
CA LEU A 494 -9.33 -17.64 -16.88
C LEU A 494 -10.81 -18.00 -16.76
N PRO A 495 -11.67 -17.08 -16.34
CA PRO A 495 -13.09 -17.36 -16.21
C PRO A 495 -13.63 -17.89 -17.55
N SER A 496 -14.58 -18.81 -17.48
CA SER A 496 -15.33 -19.24 -18.66
C SER A 496 -15.78 -18.03 -19.46
N PRO A 497 -15.90 -18.12 -20.80
CA PRO A 497 -16.36 -17.01 -21.61
C PRO A 497 -17.60 -16.39 -20.97
N ILE A 498 -17.50 -15.11 -20.61
CA ILE A 498 -18.59 -14.39 -19.94
C ILE A 498 -19.77 -14.31 -20.88
N GLN A 499 -20.91 -14.86 -20.50
CA GLN A 499 -22.15 -14.70 -21.25
C GLN A 499 -22.66 -13.24 -21.08
N PRO A 500 -23.29 -12.63 -22.09
CA PRO A 500 -23.85 -11.29 -21.97
C PRO A 500 -24.77 -11.11 -20.76
N ALA A 501 -25.51 -12.15 -20.37
CA ALA A 501 -26.37 -12.16 -19.19
C ALA A 501 -25.60 -12.00 -17.86
N ASP A 502 -24.35 -12.49 -17.79
CA ASP A 502 -23.52 -12.38 -16.59
C ASP A 502 -22.98 -10.96 -16.40
N LEU A 503 -22.82 -10.20 -17.48
CA LEU A 503 -22.38 -8.81 -17.44
C LEU A 503 -23.46 -7.88 -16.88
N ALA A 504 -24.72 -8.17 -17.12
CA ALA A 504 -25.85 -7.39 -16.64
C ALA A 504 -25.99 -7.42 -15.10
N ARG A 505 -25.42 -8.42 -14.43
CA ARG A 505 -25.52 -8.63 -12.97
C ARG A 505 -24.29 -8.16 -12.18
N LYS A 506 -23.20 -7.79 -12.83
CA LYS A 506 -21.97 -7.35 -12.15
C LYS A 506 -22.01 -5.87 -11.79
N HIS A 507 -22.77 -5.52 -10.77
CA HIS A 507 -22.49 -4.26 -10.05
C HIS A 507 -21.16 -4.42 -9.32
N ARG A 508 -20.16 -3.62 -9.67
CA ARG A 508 -18.90 -3.55 -8.92
C ARG A 508 -19.19 -2.86 -7.60
N THR A 509 -19.19 -3.62 -6.52
CA THR A 509 -19.33 -3.08 -5.17
C THR A 509 -18.20 -2.08 -4.89
N VAL A 510 -18.55 -0.90 -4.42
CA VAL A 510 -17.61 0.15 -4.02
C VAL A 510 -17.59 0.18 -2.49
N SER A 511 -16.42 -0.03 -1.88
CA SER A 511 -16.28 0.10 -0.44
C SER A 511 -16.43 1.57 -0.02
N SER A 512 -16.96 1.80 1.18
CA SER A 512 -17.13 3.14 1.75
C SER A 512 -15.80 3.89 1.84
N ARG A 513 -14.69 3.20 2.16
CA ARG A 513 -13.35 3.79 2.20
C ARG A 513 -12.89 4.28 0.81
N ALA A 514 -13.09 3.46 -0.23
CA ALA A 514 -12.72 3.89 -1.60
C ALA A 514 -13.55 5.09 -2.04
N ALA A 515 -14.81 5.13 -1.69
CA ALA A 515 -15.72 6.24 -1.95
C ALA A 515 -15.29 7.53 -1.23
N GLU A 516 -14.96 7.41 0.06
CA GLU A 516 -14.46 8.51 0.88
C GLU A 516 -13.14 9.09 0.33
N ASN A 517 -12.18 8.23 0.01
CA ASN A 517 -10.89 8.68 -0.53
C ASN A 517 -11.05 9.39 -1.88
N LEU A 518 -11.94 8.94 -2.76
CA LEU A 518 -12.23 9.62 -4.02
C LEU A 518 -12.93 10.97 -3.79
N PHE A 519 -13.87 11.05 -2.86
CA PHE A 519 -14.51 12.30 -2.48
C PHE A 519 -13.48 13.34 -1.99
N TRP A 520 -12.58 12.94 -1.09
CA TRP A 520 -11.52 13.80 -0.58
C TRP A 520 -10.46 14.13 -1.63
N ALA A 521 -10.09 13.18 -2.51
CA ALA A 521 -9.18 13.45 -3.63
C ALA A 521 -9.73 14.55 -4.57
N GLY A 522 -11.04 14.53 -4.81
CA GLY A 522 -11.72 15.60 -5.56
C GLY A 522 -11.64 16.96 -4.87
N ARG A 523 -11.86 17.00 -3.54
CA ARG A 523 -11.76 18.22 -2.74
C ARG A 523 -10.35 18.79 -2.70
N TYR A 524 -9.34 17.95 -2.36
CA TYR A 524 -7.95 18.40 -2.28
C TYR A 524 -7.41 18.90 -3.63
N GLY A 525 -7.75 18.21 -4.73
CA GLY A 525 -7.35 18.63 -6.07
C GLY A 525 -7.92 19.99 -6.45
N GLU A 526 -9.23 20.24 -6.23
CA GLU A 526 -9.86 21.51 -6.51
C GLU A 526 -9.33 22.65 -5.61
N ARG A 527 -9.08 22.34 -4.32
CA ARG A 527 -8.50 23.31 -3.40
C ARG A 527 -7.07 23.70 -3.80
N ALA A 528 -6.25 22.73 -4.21
CA ALA A 528 -4.91 23.01 -4.72
C ALA A 528 -4.96 23.89 -5.96
N GLU A 529 -5.87 23.61 -6.92
CA GLU A 529 -6.05 24.40 -8.14
C GLU A 529 -6.46 25.85 -7.83
N ASN A 530 -7.43 26.03 -6.91
CA ASN A 530 -7.89 27.36 -6.49
C ASN A 530 -6.79 28.14 -5.76
N ASN A 531 -6.04 27.48 -4.87
CA ASN A 531 -4.95 28.08 -4.10
C ASN A 531 -3.79 28.52 -5.00
N VAL A 532 -3.40 27.71 -5.99
CA VAL A 532 -2.36 28.06 -6.98
C VAL A 532 -2.80 29.29 -7.80
N ARG A 533 -4.05 29.29 -8.26
CA ARG A 533 -4.58 30.41 -9.03
C ARG A 533 -4.64 31.70 -8.21
N LEU A 534 -5.16 31.64 -6.98
CA LEU A 534 -5.22 32.79 -6.08
C LEU A 534 -3.85 33.32 -5.74
N LEU A 535 -2.90 32.46 -5.39
CA LEU A 535 -1.53 32.89 -5.04
C LEU A 535 -0.82 33.60 -6.19
N ARG A 536 -0.94 33.06 -7.43
CA ARG A 536 -0.39 33.73 -8.64
C ARG A 536 -0.96 35.14 -8.82
N LEU A 537 -2.27 35.28 -8.60
CA LEU A 537 -2.93 36.58 -8.70
C LEU A 537 -2.52 37.55 -7.58
N ILE A 538 -2.43 37.07 -6.34
CA ILE A 538 -1.95 37.87 -5.21
C ILE A 538 -0.54 38.39 -5.51
N LEU A 539 0.40 37.50 -5.83
CA LEU A 539 1.77 37.88 -6.16
C LEU A 539 1.83 38.88 -7.32
N GLY A 540 1.00 38.72 -8.37
CA GLY A 540 0.90 39.66 -9.49
C GLY A 540 0.35 41.01 -9.08
N SER A 541 -0.55 41.09 -8.09
CA SER A 541 -1.28 42.33 -7.70
C SER A 541 -0.53 43.16 -6.64
N LEU A 542 0.41 42.64 -5.91
CA LEU A 542 1.13 43.33 -4.82
C LEU A 542 2.02 44.48 -5.32
N GLU A 543 2.37 44.57 -6.59
CA GLU A 543 3.16 45.64 -7.23
C GLU A 543 2.35 46.55 -8.13
N GLY A 544 1.02 46.34 -8.23
CA GLY A 544 0.14 47.14 -9.09
C GLY A 544 -0.23 48.50 -8.50
N ASN A 545 -0.74 49.38 -9.34
CA ASN A 545 -1.21 50.71 -8.91
C ASN A 545 -2.38 50.65 -7.90
N ASP A 546 -3.15 49.57 -7.91
CA ASP A 546 -4.29 49.34 -7.03
C ASP A 546 -3.95 48.44 -5.80
N ALA A 547 -2.66 48.16 -5.60
CA ALA A 547 -2.18 47.21 -4.54
C ALA A 547 -2.67 47.62 -3.14
N GLU A 548 -2.62 48.90 -2.80
CA GLU A 548 -3.03 49.42 -1.49
C GLU A 548 -4.54 49.25 -1.24
N ALA A 549 -5.36 49.53 -2.24
CA ALA A 549 -6.82 49.44 -2.16
C ALA A 549 -7.29 47.97 -2.12
N MET A 550 -6.60 47.07 -2.80
CA MET A 550 -6.91 45.63 -2.85
C MET A 550 -6.34 44.83 -1.68
N PHE A 551 -5.36 45.38 -0.97
CA PHE A 551 -4.58 44.64 0.05
C PHE A 551 -5.46 43.95 1.12
N PRO A 552 -6.45 44.64 1.75
CA PRO A 552 -7.33 43.98 2.74
C PRO A 552 -8.08 42.77 2.16
N THR A 553 -8.62 42.93 0.94
CA THR A 553 -9.33 41.84 0.24
C THR A 553 -8.43 40.65 -0.06
N LEU A 554 -7.21 40.91 -0.55
CA LEU A 554 -6.22 39.85 -0.84
C LEU A 554 -5.79 39.08 0.44
N VAL A 555 -5.66 39.81 1.55
CA VAL A 555 -5.34 39.20 2.86
C VAL A 555 -6.48 38.29 3.31
N GLU A 556 -7.75 38.76 3.24
CA GLU A 556 -8.88 37.93 3.68
C GLU A 556 -9.09 36.70 2.76
N LEU A 557 -8.91 36.86 1.46
CA LEU A 557 -8.92 35.72 0.53
C LEU A 557 -7.83 34.68 0.86
N ALA A 558 -6.62 35.15 1.18
CA ALA A 558 -5.51 34.24 1.55
C ALA A 558 -5.77 33.52 2.88
N LEU A 559 -6.36 34.21 3.88
CA LEU A 559 -6.79 33.60 5.14
C LEU A 559 -7.87 32.55 4.93
N TYR A 560 -8.91 32.88 4.17
CA TYR A 560 -10.00 31.97 3.85
C TYR A 560 -9.50 30.70 3.14
N CYS A 561 -8.59 30.84 2.20
CA CYS A 561 -8.01 29.71 1.47
C CYS A 561 -6.92 28.95 2.24
N GLY A 562 -6.54 29.39 3.43
CA GLY A 562 -5.51 28.80 4.27
C GLY A 562 -4.09 28.97 3.71
N LEU A 563 -3.87 29.98 2.85
CA LEU A 563 -2.54 30.33 2.35
C LEU A 563 -1.67 31.02 3.41
N VAL A 564 -2.29 31.63 4.42
CA VAL A 564 -1.66 32.19 5.63
C VAL A 564 -2.48 31.82 6.87
N GLN A 565 -1.86 31.81 8.04
CA GLN A 565 -2.54 31.52 9.31
C GLN A 565 -2.88 32.80 10.06
N SER A 566 -4.01 32.80 10.79
CA SER A 566 -4.43 33.95 11.61
C SER A 566 -3.42 34.31 12.71
N GLY A 567 -2.60 33.35 13.20
CA GLY A 567 -1.56 33.55 14.22
C GLY A 567 -0.30 34.24 13.69
N ASP A 568 0.00 34.12 12.41
CA ASP A 568 1.14 34.75 11.74
C ASP A 568 0.86 36.25 11.43
N MET A 569 -0.38 36.64 11.63
CA MET A 569 -0.95 37.92 11.22
C MET A 569 -1.33 38.79 12.40
N SER A 570 -0.41 39.02 13.36
CA SER A 570 -0.53 40.20 14.20
C SER A 570 -0.32 41.47 13.34
N ALA A 571 -1.34 41.79 12.54
CA ALA A 571 -1.47 42.79 11.48
C ALA A 571 -0.30 42.83 10.47
N PRO A 572 -0.45 42.32 9.23
CA PRO A 572 0.52 42.60 8.19
C PRO A 572 0.42 44.05 7.80
N HIS A 573 1.33 44.86 8.38
CA HIS A 573 1.37 46.27 8.08
C HIS A 573 2.05 46.59 6.74
N SER A 574 2.51 45.56 6.00
CA SER A 574 3.13 45.77 4.68
C SER A 574 2.95 44.63 3.71
N PRO A 575 2.83 44.89 2.40
CA PRO A 575 2.78 43.89 1.34
C PRO A 575 3.95 42.90 1.35
N GLN A 576 5.15 43.36 1.70
CA GLN A 576 6.35 42.51 1.76
C GLN A 576 6.30 41.49 2.93
N ALA A 577 5.71 41.86 4.08
CA ALA A 577 5.52 40.93 5.20
C ALA A 577 4.48 39.85 4.83
N PHE A 578 3.41 40.24 4.18
CA PHE A 578 2.37 39.35 3.68
C PHE A 578 2.92 38.35 2.63
N GLU A 579 3.69 38.86 1.66
CA GLU A 579 4.34 38.01 0.64
C GLU A 579 5.26 36.97 1.28
N ARG A 580 6.08 37.37 2.29
CA ARG A 580 6.92 36.41 3.01
C ARG A 580 6.11 35.35 3.75
N ALA A 581 4.99 35.71 4.37
CA ALA A 581 4.11 34.78 5.06
C ALA A 581 3.48 33.76 4.07
N LEU A 582 3.05 34.23 2.89
CA LEU A 582 2.57 33.37 1.81
C LEU A 582 3.60 32.34 1.37
N VAL A 583 4.83 32.80 1.11
CA VAL A 583 5.92 31.92 0.66
C VAL A 583 6.34 30.92 1.73
N ALA A 584 6.44 31.36 3.00
CA ALA A 584 6.77 30.47 4.12
C ALA A 584 5.76 29.33 4.33
N ASN A 585 4.51 29.53 3.92
CA ASN A 585 3.41 28.57 4.12
C ASN A 585 3.11 27.71 2.88
N LEU A 586 3.99 27.65 1.87
CA LEU A 586 3.78 26.84 0.66
C LEU A 586 4.05 25.35 0.87
N SER A 587 4.97 25.01 1.77
CA SER A 587 5.44 23.66 2.00
C SER A 587 4.42 22.79 2.76
N GLU A 588 4.69 21.51 2.85
CA GLU A 588 3.93 20.55 3.63
C GLU A 588 4.21 20.78 5.13
N SER A 589 3.39 21.59 5.78
CA SER A 589 3.43 21.78 7.23
C SER A 589 2.17 21.21 7.88
N THR A 590 2.32 20.60 9.06
CA THR A 590 1.19 20.05 9.81
C THR A 590 0.28 21.19 10.30
N GLY A 591 -1.02 21.10 10.00
CA GLY A 591 -2.03 22.04 10.52
C GLY A 591 -2.42 23.19 9.59
N THR A 592 -1.86 23.31 8.41
CA THR A 592 -2.23 24.31 7.41
C THR A 592 -2.86 23.70 6.16
N ALA A 593 -3.74 24.42 5.48
CA ALA A 593 -4.28 24.02 4.18
C ALA A 593 -3.37 24.48 3.00
N SER A 594 -2.05 24.44 3.19
CA SER A 594 -1.06 24.85 2.20
C SER A 594 -1.18 24.10 0.87
N ILE A 595 -0.58 24.64 -0.19
CA ILE A 595 -0.55 23.98 -1.49
C ILE A 595 0.14 22.60 -1.37
N GLY A 596 1.32 22.54 -0.71
CA GLY A 596 2.06 21.28 -0.50
C GLY A 596 1.25 20.24 0.29
N GLN A 597 0.51 20.64 1.32
CA GLN A 597 -0.35 19.75 2.08
C GLN A 597 -1.52 19.22 1.25
N ASN A 598 -2.17 20.07 0.45
CA ASN A 598 -3.27 19.64 -0.43
C ASN A 598 -2.79 18.63 -1.49
N LEU A 599 -1.61 18.86 -2.10
CA LEU A 599 -1.00 17.91 -3.03
C LEU A 599 -0.67 16.58 -2.37
N SER A 600 -0.11 16.60 -1.16
CA SER A 600 0.21 15.40 -0.39
C SER A 600 -1.04 14.65 0.05
N ALA A 601 -2.09 15.36 0.46
CA ALA A 601 -3.38 14.78 0.81
C ALA A 601 -4.09 14.18 -0.42
N GLN A 602 -4.05 14.86 -1.57
CA GLN A 602 -4.55 14.35 -2.85
C GLN A 602 -3.81 13.06 -3.26
N ALA A 603 -2.48 13.05 -3.17
CA ALA A 603 -1.67 11.88 -3.49
C ALA A 603 -1.97 10.71 -2.54
N ARG A 604 -2.09 10.92 -1.22
CA ARG A 604 -2.49 9.89 -0.25
C ARG A 604 -3.86 9.31 -0.58
N SER A 605 -4.88 10.15 -0.74
CA SER A 605 -6.24 9.69 -1.03
C SER A 605 -6.32 8.89 -2.35
N ASN A 606 -5.59 9.31 -3.39
CA ASN A 606 -5.51 8.57 -4.65
C ASN A 606 -4.70 7.27 -4.51
N GLY A 607 -3.68 7.23 -3.65
CA GLY A 607 -2.90 6.02 -3.32
C GLY A 607 -3.77 4.91 -2.74
N GLU A 608 -4.71 5.26 -1.85
CA GLU A 608 -5.68 4.32 -1.26
C GLU A 608 -6.63 3.68 -2.30
N VAL A 609 -6.79 4.29 -3.45
CA VAL A 609 -7.64 3.81 -4.54
C VAL A 609 -6.86 3.52 -5.82
N ARG A 610 -5.57 3.21 -5.69
CA ARG A 610 -4.63 3.02 -6.79
C ARG A 610 -5.15 2.10 -7.90
N GLY A 611 -5.87 1.02 -7.53
CA GLY A 611 -6.45 0.06 -8.47
C GLY A 611 -7.54 0.62 -9.40
N ARG A 612 -7.99 1.86 -9.19
CA ARG A 612 -8.99 2.58 -10.01
C ARG A 612 -8.38 3.63 -10.94
N LEU A 613 -7.08 3.88 -10.82
CA LEU A 613 -6.34 4.85 -11.61
C LEU A 613 -5.50 4.15 -12.67
N SER A 614 -5.37 4.75 -13.86
CA SER A 614 -4.36 4.32 -14.82
C SER A 614 -2.96 4.66 -14.31
N ASN A 615 -1.94 3.96 -14.80
CA ASN A 615 -0.55 4.21 -14.41
C ASN A 615 -0.12 5.65 -14.73
N ASP A 616 -0.51 6.17 -15.89
CA ASP A 616 -0.20 7.57 -16.26
C ASP A 616 -0.88 8.58 -15.34
N HIS A 617 -2.16 8.35 -14.98
CA HIS A 617 -2.87 9.24 -14.06
C HIS A 617 -2.18 9.29 -12.69
N TRP A 618 -1.76 8.13 -12.17
CA TRP A 618 -1.02 8.05 -10.92
C TRP A 618 0.33 8.77 -10.99
N ARG A 619 1.10 8.57 -12.09
CA ARG A 619 2.37 9.27 -12.32
C ARG A 619 2.20 10.78 -12.35
N MET A 620 1.13 11.31 -12.99
CA MET A 620 0.83 12.74 -13.01
C MET A 620 0.62 13.29 -11.58
N ILE A 621 -0.13 12.56 -10.72
CA ILE A 621 -0.38 12.98 -9.34
C ILE A 621 0.92 13.04 -8.53
N LEU A 622 1.77 12.01 -8.67
CA LEU A 622 3.06 11.99 -7.98
C LEU A 622 4.02 13.05 -8.50
N ALA A 623 4.06 13.28 -9.83
CA ALA A 623 4.88 14.31 -10.44
C ALA A 623 4.49 15.69 -9.92
N ALA A 624 3.21 16.05 -9.94
CA ALA A 624 2.73 17.35 -9.44
C ALA A 624 3.18 17.62 -7.98
N ARG A 625 3.09 16.61 -7.10
CA ARG A 625 3.56 16.74 -5.71
C ARG A 625 5.07 16.86 -5.62
N ASN A 626 5.82 16.00 -6.32
CA ASN A 626 7.27 15.89 -6.18
C ASN A 626 7.97 17.08 -6.83
N ASP A 627 7.60 17.44 -8.07
CA ASP A 627 8.19 18.56 -8.81
C ASP A 627 7.99 19.87 -8.05
N PHE A 628 6.79 20.10 -7.50
CA PHE A 628 6.52 21.29 -6.68
C PHE A 628 7.34 21.31 -5.38
N ARG A 629 7.44 20.18 -4.69
CA ARG A 629 8.29 20.06 -3.48
C ARG A 629 9.75 20.34 -3.79
N ASP A 630 10.26 19.76 -4.88
CA ASP A 630 11.66 19.89 -5.27
C ASP A 630 11.96 21.36 -5.69
N ALA A 631 11.04 22.01 -6.43
CA ALA A 631 11.13 23.45 -6.74
C ALA A 631 11.14 24.33 -5.48
N LEU A 632 10.32 24.00 -4.45
CA LEU A 632 10.36 24.74 -3.18
C LEU A 632 11.66 24.54 -2.41
N GLN A 633 12.28 23.35 -2.47
CA GLN A 633 13.58 23.10 -1.85
C GLN A 633 14.72 23.88 -2.52
N GLU A 634 14.66 24.08 -3.83
CA GLU A 634 15.61 24.92 -4.57
C GLU A 634 15.44 26.41 -4.23
N LEU A 635 14.17 26.85 -4.07
CA LEU A 635 13.84 28.24 -3.71
C LEU A 635 14.18 28.59 -2.26
N MET A 636 14.09 27.64 -1.35
CA MET A 636 14.32 27.82 0.09
C MET A 636 15.31 26.77 0.62
N PRO A 637 16.62 26.89 0.33
CA PRO A 637 17.59 25.96 0.88
C PRO A 637 17.57 25.98 2.41
N ALA A 638 17.62 24.77 3.02
CA ALA A 638 17.61 24.63 4.47
C ALA A 638 18.77 25.42 5.11
N PRO A 639 18.55 26.16 6.22
CA PRO A 639 19.63 26.87 6.89
C PRO A 639 20.66 25.85 7.40
N GLY A 640 21.85 25.82 6.82
CA GLY A 640 23.01 25.12 7.38
C GLY A 640 23.59 23.94 6.64
N VAL A 641 23.76 24.00 5.32
CA VAL A 641 24.82 23.24 4.65
C VAL A 641 25.61 24.21 3.76
N GLY A 642 26.36 25.08 4.44
CA GLY A 642 27.37 25.94 3.83
C GLY A 642 28.49 25.08 3.26
N GLY A 643 28.80 25.31 1.98
CA GLY A 643 29.69 24.58 1.12
C GLY A 643 31.00 24.14 1.77
N ALA A 644 31.31 22.88 1.61
CA ALA A 644 32.68 22.39 1.63
C ALA A 644 33.38 22.91 0.37
N ALA A 645 34.13 23.98 0.51
CA ALA A 645 35.06 24.43 -0.49
C ALA A 645 36.11 23.34 -0.72
N SER A 646 36.38 23.03 -1.96
CA SER A 646 37.51 22.20 -2.42
C SER A 646 38.81 22.62 -1.77
N PRO A 647 39.73 21.72 -1.37
CA PRO A 647 41.02 22.06 -0.86
C PRO A 647 41.97 22.43 -2.02
N GLY A 648 42.27 23.72 -2.13
CA GLY A 648 43.42 24.23 -2.88
C GLY A 648 44.63 24.23 -1.96
N GLU A 649 45.73 23.70 -2.46
CA GLU A 649 47.06 23.64 -1.87
C GLU A 649 47.58 24.99 -1.40
N GLY A 650 48.30 25.02 -0.25
CA GLY A 650 49.12 26.17 0.14
C GLY A 650 49.67 26.10 1.55
N ASN A 651 50.92 25.74 1.66
CA ASN A 651 51.82 25.71 2.80
C ASN A 651 51.80 26.95 3.73
N GLY A 652 52.00 26.71 5.05
CA GLY A 652 52.85 27.66 5.84
C GLY A 652 52.48 27.91 7.29
N ILE A 653 53.12 27.18 8.24
CA ILE A 653 53.78 27.59 9.48
C ILE A 653 53.03 28.32 10.60
N ALA A 654 52.89 27.59 11.71
CA ALA A 654 53.11 27.87 13.14
C ALA A 654 52.71 29.22 13.83
N GLY A 655 52.09 29.09 14.99
CA GLY A 655 52.16 30.12 16.04
C GLY A 655 51.08 30.07 17.13
N THR A 656 51.30 29.31 18.15
CA THR A 656 51.07 29.43 19.61
C THR A 656 50.12 30.47 20.21
N ASN A 657 49.27 29.96 21.08
CA ASN A 657 49.02 30.29 22.53
C ASN A 657 47.93 31.25 22.97
N ARG A 658 47.23 30.71 23.96
CA ARG A 658 46.71 31.18 25.29
C ARG A 658 45.34 31.81 25.42
N ASN A 659 44.60 31.07 26.24
CA ASN A 659 43.67 31.42 27.32
C ASN A 659 43.33 32.90 27.52
N ASP A 660 42.05 33.21 27.68
CA ASP A 660 41.58 33.78 28.94
C ASP A 660 40.06 33.62 29.17
N ARG A 661 39.76 33.29 30.41
CA ARG A 661 38.42 33.26 30.99
C ARG A 661 38.05 34.66 31.45
N SER A 662 36.82 35.11 31.22
CA SER A 662 36.13 35.96 32.21
C SER A 662 34.60 35.89 32.07
N ASN A 663 33.95 35.73 33.21
CA ASN A 663 32.55 35.81 33.50
C ASN A 663 31.94 37.17 33.15
N GLY A 664 30.67 37.15 32.69
CA GLY A 664 29.85 38.35 32.62
C GLY A 664 28.40 38.01 32.37
N SER A 665 27.59 38.00 33.44
CA SER A 665 26.12 37.94 33.42
C SER A 665 25.55 39.19 32.76
N GLY A 666 24.58 39.06 31.85
CA GLY A 666 23.86 40.18 31.26
C GLY A 666 22.68 39.75 30.39
N ASN A 667 21.52 39.94 30.92
CA ASN A 667 20.17 40.10 30.39
C ASN A 667 19.88 39.70 28.92
N ALA A 668 18.95 38.80 28.82
CA ALA A 668 18.22 38.43 27.59
C ALA A 668 17.31 39.58 27.11
N ASN A 669 17.60 40.11 25.98
CA ASN A 669 16.67 40.69 25.00
C ASN A 669 17.42 40.72 23.66
N GLY A 670 17.48 39.59 23.01
CA GLY A 670 18.03 39.43 21.67
C GLY A 670 16.87 39.16 20.70
N ALA A 671 16.41 40.21 20.05
CA ALA A 671 15.71 40.06 18.80
C ALA A 671 16.63 39.32 17.82
N THR A 672 16.33 38.10 17.52
CA THR A 672 16.98 37.32 16.44
C THR A 672 16.70 38.02 15.14
N ASN A 673 17.72 38.68 14.59
CA ASN A 673 17.81 39.11 13.21
C ASN A 673 17.85 37.83 12.36
N CYS A 674 16.68 37.39 11.87
CA CYS A 674 16.59 36.48 10.73
C CYS A 674 17.03 37.27 9.50
N CYS A 675 18.23 36.99 8.99
CA CYS A 675 18.68 37.41 7.67
C CYS A 675 17.60 37.07 6.65
N GLY A 676 17.08 38.08 5.97
CA GLY A 676 16.12 37.91 4.87
C GLY A 676 16.79 37.26 3.66
N GLU A 677 16.69 35.95 3.55
CA GLU A 677 17.00 35.23 2.33
C GLU A 677 15.96 35.63 1.28
N ARG A 678 16.42 36.31 0.22
CA ARG A 678 15.61 36.68 -0.95
C ARG A 678 15.37 35.40 -1.74
N TYR A 679 14.09 34.94 -1.78
CA TYR A 679 13.68 33.97 -2.78
C TYR A 679 13.53 34.67 -4.15
N ASP A 680 13.75 33.92 -5.24
CA ASP A 680 13.50 34.42 -6.59
C ASP A 680 12.00 34.27 -6.94
N ARG A 681 11.32 35.41 -7.03
CA ARG A 681 9.89 35.48 -7.34
C ARG A 681 9.56 34.94 -8.73
N LEU A 682 10.42 35.12 -9.73
CA LEU A 682 10.21 34.61 -11.07
C LEU A 682 10.22 33.08 -11.07
N THR A 683 11.19 32.48 -10.43
CA THR A 683 11.28 31.02 -10.27
C THR A 683 10.06 30.45 -9.52
N LEU A 684 9.55 31.17 -8.50
CA LEU A 684 8.31 30.76 -7.83
C LEU A 684 7.09 30.82 -8.78
N MET A 685 6.97 31.88 -9.56
CA MET A 685 5.86 32.04 -10.52
C MET A 685 5.91 30.94 -11.58
N ASP A 686 7.08 30.58 -12.10
CA ASP A 686 7.27 29.49 -13.05
C ASP A 686 6.87 28.14 -12.43
N ALA A 687 7.26 27.87 -11.17
CA ALA A 687 6.88 26.66 -10.46
C ALA A 687 5.34 26.56 -10.26
N LEU A 688 4.69 27.66 -9.92
CA LEU A 688 3.22 27.72 -9.78
C LEU A 688 2.51 27.56 -11.14
N GLU A 689 3.08 28.08 -12.22
CA GLU A 689 2.53 27.90 -13.56
C GLU A 689 2.63 26.45 -14.02
N HIS A 690 3.80 25.84 -13.84
CA HIS A 690 4.02 24.41 -14.12
C HIS A 690 3.03 23.54 -13.34
N LEU A 691 2.87 23.79 -12.03
CA LEU A 691 1.91 23.07 -11.19
C LEU A 691 0.46 23.27 -11.68
N SER A 692 0.09 24.47 -12.13
CA SER A 692 -1.25 24.74 -12.70
C SER A 692 -1.55 23.87 -13.93
N VAL A 693 -0.55 23.68 -14.81
CA VAL A 693 -0.66 22.79 -15.98
C VAL A 693 -0.82 21.33 -15.54
N GLN A 694 -0.03 20.88 -14.58
CA GLN A 694 -0.11 19.51 -14.06
C GLN A 694 -1.47 19.23 -13.40
N LEU A 695 -2.00 20.15 -12.59
CA LEU A 695 -3.33 20.02 -11.97
C LEU A 695 -4.45 19.96 -13.01
N SER A 696 -4.34 20.74 -14.09
CA SER A 696 -5.26 20.70 -15.22
C SER A 696 -5.21 19.33 -15.94
N ALA A 697 -4.01 18.77 -16.14
CA ALA A 697 -3.84 17.45 -16.74
C ALA A 697 -4.43 16.33 -15.85
N ILE A 698 -4.24 16.39 -14.51
CA ILE A 698 -4.86 15.47 -13.55
C ILE A 698 -6.40 15.56 -13.65
N SER A 699 -6.94 16.77 -13.70
CA SER A 699 -8.38 17.02 -13.85
C SER A 699 -8.95 16.44 -15.15
N GLY A 700 -8.23 16.58 -16.26
CA GLY A 700 -8.57 15.94 -17.54
C GLY A 700 -8.57 14.43 -17.47
N ALA A 701 -7.53 13.84 -16.85
CA ALA A 701 -7.43 12.39 -16.67
C ALA A 701 -8.59 11.84 -15.80
N GLN A 702 -9.03 12.57 -14.78
CA GLN A 702 -10.22 12.20 -13.98
C GLN A 702 -11.50 12.16 -14.80
N GLY A 703 -11.63 13.06 -15.78
CA GLY A 703 -12.78 13.12 -16.70
C GLY A 703 -12.79 11.97 -17.72
N ASP A 704 -11.64 11.64 -18.31
CA ASP A 704 -11.55 10.81 -19.51
C ASP A 704 -10.95 9.41 -19.28
N ARG A 705 -10.20 9.19 -18.19
CA ARG A 705 -9.49 7.92 -17.94
C ARG A 705 -10.06 7.11 -16.78
N MET A 706 -11.11 7.56 -16.14
CA MET A 706 -11.79 6.83 -15.06
C MET A 706 -13.17 6.35 -15.49
N THR A 707 -13.53 5.12 -15.08
CA THR A 707 -14.91 4.62 -15.25
C THR A 707 -15.88 5.50 -14.46
N ARG A 708 -16.94 6.00 -15.10
CA ARG A 708 -17.94 6.88 -14.49
C ARG A 708 -18.96 6.09 -13.64
N ASP A 709 -18.47 5.30 -12.71
CA ASP A 709 -19.25 4.53 -11.73
C ASP A 709 -19.65 5.41 -10.51
N GLU A 710 -20.23 4.79 -9.49
CA GLU A 710 -20.65 5.47 -8.25
C GLU A 710 -19.47 6.14 -7.54
N ALA A 711 -18.31 5.50 -7.55
CA ALA A 711 -17.09 6.02 -6.94
C ALA A 711 -16.60 7.30 -7.66
N TRP A 712 -16.62 7.31 -8.99
CA TRP A 712 -16.31 8.50 -9.78
C TRP A 712 -17.27 9.65 -9.50
N ARG A 713 -18.57 9.34 -9.30
CA ARG A 713 -19.56 10.36 -8.95
C ARG A 713 -19.22 11.06 -7.63
N LEU A 714 -18.67 10.35 -6.66
CA LEU A 714 -18.24 10.94 -5.38
C LEU A 714 -16.99 11.83 -5.54
N LEU A 715 -16.04 11.45 -6.37
CA LEU A 715 -14.91 12.33 -6.75
C LEU A 715 -15.43 13.63 -7.39
N PHE A 716 -16.38 13.51 -8.34
CA PHE A 716 -17.01 14.65 -8.99
C PHE A 716 -17.74 15.56 -7.98
N VAL A 717 -18.51 14.96 -7.08
CA VAL A 717 -19.25 15.68 -6.03
C VAL A 717 -18.32 16.40 -5.07
N GLY A 718 -17.26 15.70 -4.58
CA GLY A 718 -16.24 16.31 -3.72
C GLY A 718 -15.61 17.54 -4.37
N ARG A 719 -15.23 17.44 -5.64
CA ARG A 719 -14.68 18.54 -6.43
C ARG A 719 -15.66 19.70 -6.56
N HIS A 720 -16.94 19.43 -6.88
CA HIS A 720 -17.95 20.48 -7.08
C HIS A 720 -18.39 21.15 -5.78
N ILE A 721 -18.40 20.43 -4.65
CA ILE A 721 -18.62 21.04 -3.33
C ILE A 721 -17.51 22.06 -3.03
N GLU A 722 -16.25 21.69 -3.22
CA GLU A 722 -15.13 22.61 -2.98
C GLU A 722 -15.17 23.81 -3.92
N ARG A 723 -15.47 23.55 -5.20
CA ARG A 723 -15.59 24.61 -6.21
C ARG A 723 -16.68 25.62 -5.87
N VAL A 724 -17.91 25.17 -5.61
CA VAL A 724 -19.02 26.09 -5.34
C VAL A 724 -18.80 26.85 -4.03
N SER A 725 -18.25 26.20 -2.99
CA SER A 725 -17.92 26.85 -1.73
C SER A 725 -16.84 27.93 -1.90
N ALA A 726 -15.78 27.66 -2.67
CA ALA A 726 -14.74 28.65 -2.94
C ALA A 726 -15.28 29.82 -3.74
N MET A 727 -16.09 29.55 -4.79
CA MET A 727 -16.66 30.59 -5.64
C MET A 727 -17.59 31.55 -4.87
N THR A 728 -18.49 30.99 -4.04
CA THR A 728 -19.42 31.80 -3.23
C THR A 728 -18.69 32.63 -2.19
N SER A 729 -17.69 32.04 -1.52
CA SER A 729 -16.89 32.77 -0.50
C SER A 729 -16.04 33.87 -1.13
N ILE A 730 -15.42 33.63 -2.30
CA ILE A 730 -14.65 34.65 -3.03
C ILE A 730 -15.55 35.81 -3.41
N LEU A 731 -16.72 35.53 -4.02
CA LEU A 731 -17.68 36.60 -4.39
C LEU A 731 -18.13 37.37 -3.17
N ARG A 732 -18.44 36.70 -2.08
CA ARG A 732 -18.86 37.36 -0.83
C ARG A 732 -17.76 38.24 -0.25
N ILE A 733 -16.53 37.79 -0.16
CA ILE A 733 -15.39 38.58 0.37
C ILE A 733 -15.15 39.81 -0.50
N VAL A 734 -15.13 39.66 -1.83
CA VAL A 734 -14.91 40.81 -2.74
C VAL A 734 -16.08 41.82 -2.68
N ALA A 735 -17.32 41.34 -2.51
CA ALA A 735 -18.49 42.18 -2.32
C ALA A 735 -18.45 42.95 -0.99
N ASP A 736 -18.13 42.26 0.12
CA ASP A 736 -18.06 42.81 1.48
C ASP A 736 -17.01 43.93 1.60
N HIS A 737 -15.87 43.77 0.90
CA HIS A 737 -14.85 44.81 0.79
C HIS A 737 -15.17 45.94 -0.23
N GLY A 738 -16.36 45.92 -0.81
CA GLY A 738 -16.77 46.97 -1.80
C GLY A 738 -15.99 46.95 -3.13
N GLN A 739 -15.25 45.85 -3.40
CA GLN A 739 -14.36 45.76 -4.57
C GLN A 739 -15.09 45.27 -5.84
N LEU A 740 -16.36 44.85 -5.75
CA LEU A 740 -17.11 44.30 -6.86
C LEU A 740 -17.26 45.26 -8.04
N ALA A 741 -17.38 46.58 -7.75
CA ALA A 741 -17.53 47.65 -8.75
C ALA A 741 -16.21 48.33 -9.12
N THR A 742 -15.09 47.95 -8.56
CA THR A 742 -13.76 48.48 -8.89
C THR A 742 -13.12 47.73 -10.06
N PRO A 743 -12.33 48.38 -10.93
CA PRO A 743 -11.65 47.70 -12.04
C PRO A 743 -10.76 46.53 -11.54
N ALA A 744 -10.04 46.74 -10.44
CA ALA A 744 -9.14 45.76 -9.88
C ALA A 744 -9.89 44.52 -9.32
N GLY A 745 -10.97 44.72 -8.55
CA GLY A 745 -11.81 43.66 -8.04
C GLY A 745 -12.55 42.89 -9.15
N PHE A 746 -12.97 43.59 -10.18
CA PHE A 746 -13.61 43.05 -11.37
C PHE A 746 -12.65 42.11 -12.12
N ASP A 747 -11.44 42.58 -12.42
CA ASP A 747 -10.40 41.75 -13.08
C ASP A 747 -9.96 40.57 -12.22
N LEU A 748 -9.84 40.76 -10.90
CA LEU A 748 -9.53 39.67 -9.94
C LEU A 748 -10.57 38.55 -10.03
N LEU A 749 -11.87 38.88 -10.02
CA LEU A 749 -12.95 37.90 -10.13
C LEU A 749 -12.94 37.16 -11.46
N LEU A 750 -12.81 37.90 -12.59
CA LEU A 750 -12.74 37.29 -13.92
C LEU A 750 -11.57 36.31 -14.06
N GLN A 751 -10.41 36.62 -13.46
CA GLN A 751 -9.23 35.76 -13.47
C GLN A 751 -9.38 34.55 -12.52
N LEU A 752 -9.90 34.75 -11.30
CA LEU A 752 -10.16 33.64 -10.35
C LEU A 752 -11.18 32.65 -10.92
N PHE A 753 -12.20 33.11 -11.64
CA PHE A 753 -13.22 32.31 -12.28
C PHE A 753 -12.82 31.82 -13.67
N ASP A 754 -11.60 32.13 -14.13
CA ASP A 754 -11.10 31.75 -15.46
C ASP A 754 -12.08 32.14 -16.60
N SER A 755 -12.69 33.32 -16.49
CA SER A 755 -13.79 33.77 -17.34
C SER A 755 -13.47 35.06 -18.15
N THR A 756 -12.21 35.53 -18.11
CA THR A 756 -11.80 36.80 -18.75
C THR A 756 -12.07 36.82 -20.24
N LEU A 757 -11.70 35.76 -20.98
CA LEU A 757 -11.92 35.70 -22.43
C LEU A 757 -13.40 35.54 -22.75
N THR A 758 -14.13 34.75 -21.98
CA THR A 758 -15.57 34.57 -22.13
C THR A 758 -16.31 35.90 -21.90
N TYR A 759 -15.92 36.65 -20.87
CA TYR A 759 -16.48 37.95 -20.57
C TYR A 759 -16.29 38.94 -21.74
N ARG A 760 -15.05 39.05 -22.23
CA ARG A 760 -14.70 39.94 -23.34
C ARG A 760 -15.44 39.59 -24.65
N ALA A 761 -15.73 38.32 -24.86
CA ALA A 761 -16.48 37.85 -26.02
C ALA A 761 -17.98 38.16 -25.91
N LEU A 762 -18.58 38.01 -24.73
CA LEU A 762 -20.00 38.22 -24.50
C LEU A 762 -20.35 39.70 -24.27
N TYR A 763 -19.49 40.48 -23.60
CA TYR A 763 -19.73 41.86 -23.17
C TYR A 763 -18.59 42.80 -23.63
N PRO A 764 -18.34 42.98 -24.93
CA PRO A 764 -17.19 43.73 -25.41
C PRO A 764 -17.25 45.20 -24.96
N GLY A 765 -16.17 45.68 -24.32
CA GLY A 765 -16.01 47.07 -23.88
C GLY A 765 -16.86 47.49 -22.68
N ARG A 766 -17.50 46.56 -21.95
CA ARG A 766 -18.32 46.89 -20.77
C ARG A 766 -17.60 46.46 -19.48
N PHE A 767 -17.71 47.31 -18.43
CA PHE A 767 -17.24 47.04 -17.07
C PHE A 767 -18.38 47.35 -16.10
N GLU A 768 -19.45 46.55 -16.16
CA GLU A 768 -20.67 46.79 -15.40
C GLU A 768 -20.97 45.55 -14.53
N VAL A 769 -21.29 45.74 -13.25
CA VAL A 769 -21.60 44.67 -12.29
C VAL A 769 -22.70 43.72 -12.78
N PRO A 770 -23.79 44.18 -13.41
CA PRO A 770 -24.80 43.26 -13.94
C PRO A 770 -24.26 42.25 -14.96
N ALA A 771 -23.35 42.67 -15.87
CA ALA A 771 -22.74 41.79 -16.85
C ALA A 771 -21.76 40.80 -16.19
N LEU A 772 -21.06 41.24 -15.14
CA LEU A 772 -20.20 40.36 -14.34
C LEU A 772 -21.01 39.28 -13.61
N LEU A 773 -22.08 39.68 -12.92
CA LEU A 773 -22.94 38.76 -12.16
C LEU A 773 -23.74 37.83 -13.09
N ASP A 774 -24.13 38.31 -14.26
CA ASP A 774 -24.75 37.43 -15.26
C ASP A 774 -23.82 36.29 -15.64
N LEU A 775 -22.56 36.57 -16.01
CA LEU A 775 -21.58 35.54 -16.38
C LEU A 775 -21.17 34.67 -15.24
N LEU A 776 -20.82 35.24 -14.07
CA LEU A 776 -20.19 34.50 -12.97
C LEU A 776 -21.20 33.81 -12.04
N VAL A 777 -22.46 34.24 -12.02
CA VAL A 777 -23.50 33.69 -11.16
C VAL A 777 -24.58 32.97 -11.94
N ILE A 778 -25.23 33.67 -12.89
CA ILE A 778 -26.46 33.23 -13.53
C ILE A 778 -26.21 32.28 -14.71
N GLU A 779 -25.26 32.57 -15.59
CA GLU A 779 -25.06 31.89 -16.88
C GLU A 779 -24.77 30.36 -16.68
N PRO A 780 -25.70 29.50 -17.08
CA PRO A 780 -25.56 28.04 -16.78
C PRO A 780 -24.51 27.35 -17.65
N THR A 781 -24.16 27.93 -18.81
CA THR A 781 -23.16 27.35 -19.73
C THR A 781 -21.73 27.68 -19.32
N ASN A 782 -21.52 28.68 -18.46
CA ASN A 782 -20.22 28.96 -17.91
C ASN A 782 -19.80 27.80 -16.96
N PRO A 783 -18.72 27.03 -17.25
CA PRO A 783 -18.30 25.92 -16.42
C PRO A 783 -17.90 26.33 -14.99
N ARG A 784 -17.63 27.63 -14.81
CA ARG A 784 -17.32 28.26 -13.52
C ARG A 784 -18.36 29.34 -13.13
N GLY A 785 -19.62 29.24 -13.61
CA GLY A 785 -20.74 30.00 -13.11
C GLY A 785 -21.37 29.34 -11.88
N VAL A 786 -21.66 30.13 -10.83
CA VAL A 786 -22.13 29.61 -9.53
C VAL A 786 -23.36 28.73 -9.67
N TYR A 787 -24.43 29.23 -10.32
CA TYR A 787 -25.68 28.49 -10.48
C TYR A 787 -25.50 27.24 -11.36
N GLY A 788 -24.66 27.31 -12.38
CA GLY A 788 -24.34 26.17 -13.22
C GLY A 788 -23.58 25.07 -12.47
N VAL A 789 -22.58 25.42 -11.64
CA VAL A 789 -21.83 24.45 -10.77
C VAL A 789 -22.76 23.85 -9.74
N TYR A 790 -23.58 24.66 -9.08
CA TYR A 790 -24.54 24.22 -8.07
C TYR A 790 -25.59 23.24 -8.65
N GLU A 791 -26.13 23.48 -9.82
CA GLU A 791 -27.10 22.59 -10.46
C GLU A 791 -26.46 21.26 -10.90
N ARG A 792 -25.22 21.31 -11.43
CA ARG A 792 -24.47 20.08 -11.74
C ARG A 792 -24.21 19.24 -10.49
N LEU A 793 -23.87 19.88 -9.36
CA LEU A 793 -23.70 19.24 -8.07
C LEU A 793 -25.01 18.57 -7.63
N ARG A 794 -26.11 19.30 -7.64
CA ARG A 794 -27.43 18.81 -7.22
C ARG A 794 -27.87 17.59 -8.04
N LYS A 795 -27.76 17.67 -9.37
CA LYS A 795 -28.09 16.53 -10.26
C LYS A 795 -27.24 15.30 -9.97
N LYS A 796 -25.93 15.49 -9.69
CA LYS A 796 -25.04 14.37 -9.42
C LYS A 796 -25.31 13.71 -8.06
N LEU A 797 -25.73 14.50 -7.07
CA LEU A 797 -26.18 13.99 -5.76
C LEU A 797 -27.46 13.15 -5.89
N ASP A 798 -28.41 13.58 -6.72
CA ASP A 798 -29.63 12.82 -6.99
C ASP A 798 -29.32 11.48 -7.70
N GLU A 799 -28.36 11.47 -8.65
CA GLU A 799 -27.89 10.24 -9.31
C GLU A 799 -27.28 9.23 -8.31
N ILE A 800 -26.52 9.71 -7.32
CA ILE A 800 -25.93 8.84 -6.28
C ILE A 800 -27.03 8.26 -5.38
N ALA A 801 -28.00 9.07 -4.98
CA ALA A 801 -29.11 8.64 -4.13
C ALA A 801 -29.95 7.54 -4.79
N VAL A 802 -30.23 7.66 -6.08
CA VAL A 802 -31.01 6.66 -6.85
C VAL A 802 -30.21 5.36 -6.99
N ALA A 803 -28.89 5.43 -7.26
CA ALA A 803 -28.06 4.24 -7.42
C ALA A 803 -27.92 3.43 -6.14
N ALA A 804 -27.88 4.08 -4.98
CA ALA A 804 -27.75 3.42 -3.67
C ALA A 804 -29.03 2.68 -3.19
N GLY A 805 -30.16 2.82 -3.90
CA GLY A 805 -31.40 2.09 -3.61
C GLY A 805 -32.02 2.36 -2.22
N SER A 806 -31.57 3.39 -1.53
CA SER A 806 -31.91 3.65 -0.13
C SER A 806 -33.23 4.44 -0.02
N THR A 807 -34.31 3.74 0.33
CA THR A 807 -35.60 4.38 0.66
C THR A 807 -35.62 4.97 2.07
N ARG A 808 -34.55 4.85 2.86
CA ARG A 808 -34.50 5.23 4.29
C ARG A 808 -33.92 6.63 4.54
N HIS A 809 -33.39 7.31 3.55
CA HIS A 809 -32.74 8.61 3.73
C HIS A 809 -33.50 9.72 3.00
N ARG A 810 -33.43 10.96 3.53
CA ARG A 810 -34.01 12.15 2.87
C ARG A 810 -33.38 12.33 1.51
N PRO A 811 -34.15 12.64 0.45
CA PRO A 811 -33.57 13.00 -0.85
C PRO A 811 -32.63 14.20 -0.70
N PHE A 812 -31.50 14.23 -1.42
CA PHE A 812 -30.63 15.41 -1.43
C PHE A 812 -31.35 16.66 -1.97
N ALA A 813 -32.37 16.48 -2.80
CA ALA A 813 -33.25 17.56 -3.27
C ALA A 813 -33.93 18.34 -2.12
N GLU A 814 -34.12 17.72 -0.94
CA GLU A 814 -34.65 18.42 0.24
C GLU A 814 -33.59 19.24 0.99
N LEU A 815 -32.31 18.94 0.80
CA LEU A 815 -31.17 19.64 1.41
C LEU A 815 -30.71 20.83 0.55
N MET A 816 -30.97 20.80 -0.77
CA MET A 816 -30.51 21.78 -1.73
C MET A 816 -31.70 22.33 -2.55
N ALA A 817 -32.01 23.58 -2.36
CA ALA A 817 -33.07 24.23 -3.10
C ALA A 817 -32.82 24.20 -4.63
N PRO A 818 -33.84 24.08 -5.48
CA PRO A 818 -33.67 24.15 -6.93
C PRO A 818 -33.22 25.55 -7.37
N VAL A 819 -32.39 25.64 -8.42
CA VAL A 819 -31.90 26.95 -8.96
C VAL A 819 -33.01 27.91 -9.27
N ALA A 820 -34.18 27.43 -9.74
CA ALA A 820 -35.34 28.28 -10.04
C ALA A 820 -35.92 29.03 -8.82
N SER A 821 -35.56 28.62 -7.59
CA SER A 821 -35.96 29.31 -6.36
C SER A 821 -34.90 30.27 -5.81
N LEU A 822 -33.72 30.36 -6.47
CA LEU A 822 -32.67 31.31 -6.10
C LEU A 822 -32.95 32.68 -6.69
N PRO A 823 -32.36 33.75 -6.13
CA PRO A 823 -32.53 35.13 -6.63
C PRO A 823 -32.16 35.31 -8.09
N THR A 824 -32.96 36.16 -8.79
CA THR A 824 -32.69 36.55 -10.19
C THR A 824 -31.54 37.56 -10.29
N LEU A 825 -31.00 37.77 -11.50
CA LEU A 825 -29.99 38.78 -11.76
C LEU A 825 -30.38 40.19 -11.25
N GLU A 826 -31.62 40.60 -11.49
CA GLU A 826 -32.15 41.91 -11.06
C GLU A 826 -32.07 42.03 -9.51
N SER A 827 -32.46 40.98 -8.79
CA SER A 827 -32.36 40.95 -7.33
C SER A 827 -30.91 41.00 -6.85
N LEU A 828 -30.00 40.27 -7.49
CA LEU A 828 -28.57 40.24 -7.14
C LEU A 828 -27.86 41.58 -7.35
N CYS A 829 -28.33 42.36 -8.30
CA CYS A 829 -27.79 43.69 -8.63
C CYS A 829 -28.37 44.80 -7.72
N THR A 830 -29.31 44.48 -6.83
CA THR A 830 -29.89 45.47 -5.90
C THR A 830 -28.85 45.89 -4.87
N VAL A 831 -28.62 47.16 -4.72
CA VAL A 831 -27.69 47.79 -3.77
C VAL A 831 -28.52 48.43 -2.65
N ASP A 832 -28.15 48.22 -1.41
CA ASP A 832 -28.80 48.82 -0.25
C ASP A 832 -28.35 50.28 -0.01
N GLU A 833 -28.87 50.94 1.06
CA GLU A 833 -28.52 52.31 1.43
C GLU A 833 -27.02 52.46 1.78
N SER A 834 -26.35 51.40 2.21
CA SER A 834 -24.90 51.31 2.52
C SER A 834 -24.05 51.11 1.26
N LYS A 835 -24.65 50.95 0.09
CA LYS A 835 -24.03 50.55 -1.19
C LYS A 835 -23.53 49.10 -1.23
N ASP A 836 -24.07 48.23 -0.39
CA ASP A 836 -23.68 46.81 -0.30
C ASP A 836 -24.64 45.93 -1.14
N TYR A 837 -24.08 44.83 -1.68
CA TYR A 837 -24.84 43.85 -2.47
C TYR A 837 -25.43 42.76 -1.53
N GLY A 838 -26.30 43.15 -0.59
CA GLY A 838 -26.84 42.31 0.47
C GLY A 838 -27.50 41.01 -0.04
N ASN A 839 -28.26 41.09 -1.17
CA ASN A 839 -28.86 39.89 -1.76
C ASN A 839 -27.84 38.94 -2.37
N LEU A 840 -26.74 39.43 -2.94
CA LEU A 840 -25.65 38.59 -3.46
C LEU A 840 -24.93 37.90 -2.32
N MET A 841 -24.61 38.62 -1.25
CA MET A 841 -23.96 38.03 -0.08
C MET A 841 -24.84 36.94 0.59
N ALA A 842 -26.12 37.21 0.75
CA ALA A 842 -27.08 36.26 1.32
C ALA A 842 -27.20 34.97 0.48
N VAL A 843 -27.23 35.05 -0.84
CA VAL A 843 -27.28 33.86 -1.70
C VAL A 843 -25.95 33.09 -1.69
N CYS A 844 -24.83 33.81 -1.62
CA CYS A 844 -23.51 33.13 -1.45
C CYS A 844 -23.46 32.33 -0.13
N ASP A 845 -23.90 32.90 0.98
CA ASP A 845 -23.96 32.21 2.29
C ASP A 845 -24.95 31.02 2.25
N GLN A 846 -26.11 31.21 1.61
CA GLN A 846 -27.10 30.14 1.44
C GLN A 846 -26.56 28.94 0.65
N ILE A 847 -25.94 29.19 -0.51
CA ILE A 847 -25.35 28.12 -1.34
C ILE A 847 -24.19 27.45 -0.61
N GLY A 848 -23.34 28.22 0.08
CA GLY A 848 -22.27 27.66 0.91
C GLY A 848 -22.81 26.73 2.02
N THR A 849 -23.91 27.13 2.66
CA THR A 849 -24.62 26.31 3.68
C THR A 849 -25.15 25.01 3.07
N TYR A 850 -25.76 25.08 1.89
CA TYR A 850 -26.26 23.88 1.19
C TYR A 850 -25.13 22.91 0.81
N ALA A 851 -24.01 23.44 0.32
CA ALA A 851 -22.84 22.62 -0.02
C ALA A 851 -22.24 21.95 1.23
N GLY A 852 -22.18 22.65 2.36
CA GLY A 852 -21.75 22.13 3.64
C GLY A 852 -22.69 21.02 4.16
N ALA A 853 -23.99 21.24 4.11
CA ALA A 853 -25.01 20.24 4.50
C ALA A 853 -24.91 18.97 3.64
N ALA A 854 -24.74 19.12 2.31
CA ALA A 854 -24.56 18.00 1.40
C ALA A 854 -23.28 17.20 1.71
N ALA A 855 -22.17 17.86 2.01
CA ALA A 855 -20.91 17.22 2.40
C ALA A 855 -21.06 16.39 3.71
N HIS A 856 -21.74 16.99 4.70
CA HIS A 856 -22.03 16.32 5.97
C HIS A 856 -22.92 15.08 5.77
N GLU A 857 -23.97 15.20 5.00
CA GLU A 857 -24.91 14.10 4.73
C GLU A 857 -24.24 12.96 3.96
N ILE A 858 -23.38 13.24 2.98
CA ILE A 858 -22.57 12.22 2.28
C ILE A 858 -21.70 11.47 3.26
N SER A 859 -20.99 12.18 4.14
CA SER A 859 -20.11 11.57 5.15
C SER A 859 -20.90 10.68 6.12
N ALA A 860 -22.07 11.14 6.56
CA ALA A 860 -22.94 10.38 7.46
C ALA A 860 -23.51 9.12 6.79
N ARG A 861 -23.96 9.21 5.54
CA ARG A 861 -24.59 8.08 4.82
C ARG A 861 -23.61 7.03 4.34
N TYR A 862 -22.53 7.48 3.71
CA TYR A 862 -21.70 6.60 2.88
C TYR A 862 -20.35 6.27 3.51
N PHE A 863 -19.85 7.10 4.46
CA PHE A 863 -18.54 6.88 5.05
C PHE A 863 -18.60 6.33 6.46
N SER A 864 -19.43 6.92 7.34
CA SER A 864 -19.53 6.51 8.75
C SER A 864 -20.61 5.47 9.07
N HIS A 865 -21.63 5.35 8.22
CA HIS A 865 -22.86 4.56 8.47
C HIS A 865 -23.52 4.90 9.82
N ALA A 866 -23.32 6.12 10.34
CA ALA A 866 -23.78 6.56 11.66
C ALA A 866 -25.30 6.59 11.82
N SER A 867 -26.03 6.82 10.72
CA SER A 867 -27.50 6.83 10.72
C SER A 867 -28.13 5.47 11.06
N THR A 868 -27.40 4.37 10.88
CA THR A 868 -27.86 3.01 11.24
C THR A 868 -27.77 2.78 12.76
N ILE A 869 -26.95 3.53 13.48
CA ILE A 869 -26.74 3.39 14.92
C ILE A 869 -27.80 4.18 15.72
N ALA A 870 -28.10 5.40 15.28
CA ALA A 870 -29.03 6.30 16.00
C ALA A 870 -30.46 5.80 15.99
N SER A 871 -30.92 5.10 14.94
CA SER A 871 -32.30 4.56 14.88
C SER A 871 -32.52 3.29 15.70
N GLN A 872 -31.45 2.58 16.08
CA GLN A 872 -31.56 1.36 16.91
C GLN A 872 -31.44 1.60 18.42
N VAL A 873 -30.85 2.72 18.84
CA VAL A 873 -30.67 3.06 20.27
C VAL A 873 -31.92 3.73 20.84
N TRP A 874 -32.84 4.24 20.00
CA TRP A 874 -34.06 4.94 20.42
C TRP A 874 -35.35 4.27 19.95
N SER A 875 -35.34 3.06 19.42
CA SER A 875 -36.45 2.17 19.15
C SER A 875 -36.46 1.00 20.16
#